data_14d700c996ebc8cb9b25960410737e51
#
_entry.id   14d700c996ebc8cb9b25960410737e51
#
_cell.length_a   1.000
_cell.length_b   1.000
_cell.length_c   1.000
_cell.angle_alpha   90.00
_cell.angle_beta   90.00
_cell.angle_gamma   90.00
#
_symmetry.space_group_name_H-M   'P 1'
#
loop_
_entity.id
_entity.type
_entity.pdbx_description
1 polymer ?
#
loop_
_entity_poly.entity_id
_entity_poly.type
_entity_poly.pdbx_seq_one_letter_code
_entity_poly.pdbx_strand_id
1 'polypeptide(L)'
;MTDKHSVKNSDFFEAKERLGLLTVGDPGAHDKLHVTDTVLISLARKVDNKIKQHPKLKHKLVGMRNKVRGAKYRIVSIAKSTTSTSAPVAEKATPNITQMIQGVSFPSVKHPDVSIIIPAFNKAEFSAACLKSIATKLSSNGPTFEIVLVDNGSTDDTIKLKSIENLVYVQNKENLGFVGGCNSGFVKAKGKYVIFLNNDAEVTEAWLTTLYDTIEKDPSIGLVGSKIIYPNGVLQEAGGIIFKDANGLNYGKFDQAESYQYNYVRDVDYCSGASIIIRRDLMEKFGGFDTLYQPAYYEDTDLSFKVRREGLRVVYQPLSVIYHIEGGTAGTNTNTGFKKFQVINKEKFSKRWRETLESSHVAEQDHYLGRDRSGNKLALIIEEAVPTPDKDSGSVRMVAMIKSLQSLGYKVTFWPNNLTKLSPYTDNLQQMGVEVVYGNIDFMQFSRLYGHAYDLVIMSRPEICARYINICKTLYTNAKLVYDTVDLHYVRLARQAEIEVANAEQLNEQSKWYELLEKGLMQRVDATIVVSNKEVELLQSEGVAGTIAVISNIHSIKEGAYKVGFDNRRDIVFVGNYAHLPNRDAIRWFMSDIFPNVNKKLPDVNLIVVGANLPDDLAKELKQKNINLRGFVSDTELATILTSARVFIAPLRYGAGVKGKIGQAVEYGLPVVTTDIGSEGMHLKHEVSCLEANKAEDFAKSITRLYADKSLWNKLRKNAKESLADHFSISVATKSLEKLLKD
;
A
#
# COMPACT_ATOMS: atom_id res chain seq x y z
N MET A 1 -26.39 25.29 -52.64
CA MET A 1 -26.66 25.87 -51.32
C MET A 1 -25.95 25.07 -50.29
N THR A 2 -24.98 25.66 -49.69
CA THR A 2 -23.93 25.13 -48.82
C THR A 2 -24.44 25.07 -47.41
N ASP A 3 -24.37 23.94 -46.77
CA ASP A 3 -24.47 23.88 -45.30
C ASP A 3 -23.17 23.29 -44.72
N LYS A 4 -22.38 24.20 -44.13
CA LYS A 4 -21.15 23.90 -43.39
C LYS A 4 -21.57 23.54 -41.97
N HIS A 5 -21.51 22.25 -41.64
CA HIS A 5 -21.54 21.82 -40.25
C HIS A 5 -20.21 22.20 -39.57
N SER A 6 -20.26 23.29 -38.80
CA SER A 6 -19.25 23.64 -37.83
C SER A 6 -19.29 22.64 -36.67
N VAL A 7 -18.30 21.78 -36.58
CA VAL A 7 -18.09 20.91 -35.41
C VAL A 7 -17.79 21.83 -34.22
N LYS A 8 -18.65 21.80 -33.19
CA LYS A 8 -18.48 22.60 -31.99
C LYS A 8 -17.19 22.15 -31.24
N ASN A 9 -16.43 23.13 -30.76
CA ASN A 9 -15.20 22.90 -29.96
C ASN A 9 -15.43 21.98 -28.74
N SER A 10 -16.66 21.86 -28.24
CA SER A 10 -17.03 20.93 -27.17
C SER A 10 -16.74 19.45 -27.49
N ASP A 11 -17.01 19.03 -28.74
CA ASP A 11 -16.82 17.62 -29.14
C ASP A 11 -15.34 17.24 -29.26
N PHE A 12 -14.49 18.24 -29.51
CA PHE A 12 -13.04 18.07 -29.56
C PHE A 12 -12.42 17.89 -28.17
N PHE A 13 -12.88 18.66 -27.19
CA PHE A 13 -12.44 18.53 -25.79
C PHE A 13 -12.92 17.21 -25.18
N GLU A 14 -14.18 16.81 -25.42
CA GLU A 14 -14.73 15.57 -24.93
C GLU A 14 -14.03 14.32 -25.52
N ALA A 15 -13.63 14.36 -26.78
CA ALA A 15 -12.83 13.31 -27.41
C ALA A 15 -11.39 13.25 -26.88
N LYS A 16 -10.81 14.40 -26.51
CA LYS A 16 -9.48 14.49 -25.88
C LYS A 16 -9.47 13.94 -24.46
N GLU A 17 -10.50 14.25 -23.69
CA GLU A 17 -10.69 13.79 -22.31
C GLU A 17 -10.94 12.27 -22.26
N ARG A 18 -11.79 11.76 -23.14
CA ARG A 18 -12.08 10.32 -23.28
C ARG A 18 -10.86 9.50 -23.69
N LEU A 19 -9.87 10.10 -24.32
CA LEU A 19 -8.63 9.45 -24.76
C LEU A 19 -7.47 9.64 -23.78
N GLY A 20 -7.64 10.39 -22.68
CA GLY A 20 -6.58 10.68 -21.71
C GLY A 20 -5.40 11.47 -22.32
N LEU A 21 -5.67 12.40 -23.22
CA LEU A 21 -4.68 13.10 -24.03
C LEU A 21 -4.43 14.56 -23.64
N LEU A 22 -4.88 15.01 -22.44
CA LEU A 22 -4.59 16.35 -21.93
C LEU A 22 -3.36 16.34 -21.04
N THR A 23 -2.27 16.94 -21.51
CA THR A 23 -1.21 17.49 -20.66
C THR A 23 -1.11 18.99 -20.95
N VAL A 24 -1.17 19.79 -19.89
CA VAL A 24 -1.02 21.24 -19.91
C VAL A 24 0.46 21.59 -20.19
N GLY A 25 0.71 22.51 -21.10
CA GLY A 25 2.01 23.15 -21.25
C GLY A 25 2.37 23.58 -22.66
N ASP A 26 2.40 24.87 -22.84
CA ASP A 26 3.08 25.71 -23.83
C ASP A 26 2.31 26.14 -25.12
N PRO A 27 2.01 27.46 -25.27
CA PRO A 27 1.20 28.03 -26.37
C PRO A 27 1.92 28.18 -27.71
N GLY A 28 3.20 27.85 -27.82
CA GLY A 28 4.02 28.17 -29.02
C GLY A 28 4.18 27.07 -30.07
N ALA A 29 3.65 25.85 -29.83
CA ALA A 29 3.94 24.68 -30.69
C ALA A 29 2.77 24.27 -31.63
N HIS A 30 1.79 25.13 -31.86
CA HIS A 30 0.51 24.74 -32.45
C HIS A 30 0.47 24.48 -33.96
N ASP A 31 1.38 25.00 -34.77
CA ASP A 31 1.19 25.00 -36.24
C ASP A 31 1.76 23.82 -37.04
N LYS A 32 2.54 22.91 -36.42
CA LYS A 32 3.10 21.74 -37.16
C LYS A 32 2.50 20.38 -36.77
N LEU A 33 1.62 20.31 -35.76
CA LEU A 33 0.98 19.08 -35.27
C LEU A 33 -0.38 18.76 -35.91
N HIS A 34 -0.95 19.67 -36.69
CA HIS A 34 -2.33 19.55 -37.20
C HIS A 34 -2.57 18.41 -38.22
N VAL A 35 -1.59 17.97 -38.99
CA VAL A 35 -1.79 16.92 -40.01
C VAL A 35 -1.76 15.52 -39.41
N THR A 36 -0.93 15.30 -38.43
CA THR A 36 -0.79 13.99 -37.75
C THR A 36 -1.95 13.70 -36.79
N ASP A 37 -2.50 14.72 -36.11
CA ASP A 37 -3.63 14.58 -35.21
C ASP A 37 -4.93 14.24 -35.95
N THR A 38 -5.16 14.83 -37.13
CA THR A 38 -6.35 14.55 -37.96
C THR A 38 -6.39 13.09 -38.43
N VAL A 39 -5.23 12.52 -38.82
CA VAL A 39 -5.14 11.12 -39.24
C VAL A 39 -5.34 10.16 -38.06
N LEU A 40 -4.78 10.46 -36.89
CA LEU A 40 -4.92 9.65 -35.67
C LEU A 40 -6.35 9.69 -35.12
N ILE A 41 -7.02 10.85 -35.16
CA ILE A 41 -8.42 10.99 -34.76
C ILE A 41 -9.35 10.24 -35.74
N SER A 42 -9.05 10.28 -37.04
CA SER A 42 -9.76 9.51 -38.07
C SER A 42 -9.63 7.99 -37.85
N LEU A 43 -8.43 7.52 -37.53
CA LEU A 43 -8.17 6.12 -37.18
C LEU A 43 -8.85 5.70 -35.88
N ALA A 44 -8.81 6.54 -34.84
CA ALA A 44 -9.49 6.30 -33.56
C ALA A 44 -11.01 6.20 -33.73
N ARG A 45 -11.62 7.08 -34.55
CA ARG A 45 -13.07 7.01 -34.90
C ARG A 45 -13.44 5.75 -35.67
N LYS A 46 -12.61 5.32 -36.61
CA LYS A 46 -12.82 4.06 -37.36
C LYS A 46 -12.73 2.84 -36.45
N VAL A 47 -11.83 2.86 -35.47
CA VAL A 47 -11.67 1.80 -34.48
C VAL A 47 -12.87 1.78 -33.53
N ASP A 48 -13.31 2.94 -33.03
CA ASP A 48 -14.44 3.06 -32.09
C ASP A 48 -15.77 2.62 -32.75
N ASN A 49 -15.98 2.96 -34.03
CA ASN A 49 -17.15 2.50 -34.79
C ASN A 49 -17.13 0.98 -35.05
N LYS A 50 -15.97 0.37 -35.28
CA LYS A 50 -15.84 -1.08 -35.37
C LYS A 50 -16.05 -1.80 -34.03
N ILE A 51 -15.65 -1.19 -32.91
CA ILE A 51 -15.91 -1.71 -31.55
C ILE A 51 -17.40 -1.74 -31.25
N LYS A 52 -18.15 -0.69 -31.62
CA LYS A 52 -19.60 -0.60 -31.42
C LYS A 52 -20.36 -1.66 -32.24
N GLN A 53 -19.85 -2.04 -33.42
CA GLN A 53 -20.48 -3.00 -34.31
C GLN A 53 -20.15 -4.47 -34.02
N HIS A 54 -19.05 -4.75 -33.32
CA HIS A 54 -18.58 -6.13 -33.06
C HIS A 54 -18.00 -6.28 -31.63
N PRO A 55 -18.81 -6.59 -30.61
CA PRO A 55 -18.36 -6.72 -29.21
C PRO A 55 -17.21 -7.72 -28.98
N LYS A 56 -17.15 -8.80 -29.81
CA LYS A 56 -16.08 -9.81 -29.75
C LYS A 56 -14.70 -9.32 -30.22
N LEU A 57 -14.63 -8.17 -30.88
CA LEU A 57 -13.39 -7.55 -31.37
C LEU A 57 -12.77 -6.57 -30.35
N LYS A 58 -13.45 -6.31 -29.24
CA LYS A 58 -13.04 -5.34 -28.21
C LYS A 58 -11.62 -5.60 -27.68
N HIS A 59 -11.26 -6.84 -27.46
CA HIS A 59 -9.96 -7.24 -26.88
C HIS A 59 -8.79 -7.09 -27.86
N LYS A 60 -8.98 -7.46 -29.14
CA LYS A 60 -7.94 -7.27 -30.17
C LYS A 60 -7.59 -5.78 -30.39
N LEU A 61 -8.56 -4.91 -30.17
CA LEU A 61 -8.43 -3.47 -30.37
C LEU A 61 -7.80 -2.74 -29.17
N VAL A 62 -7.91 -3.27 -27.93
CA VAL A 62 -7.15 -2.78 -26.77
C VAL A 62 -5.66 -3.03 -26.96
N GLY A 63 -5.26 -4.18 -27.49
CA GLY A 63 -3.86 -4.46 -27.88
C GLY A 63 -3.35 -3.51 -28.98
N MET A 64 -4.20 -3.18 -29.97
CA MET A 64 -3.87 -2.17 -30.99
C MET A 64 -3.77 -0.75 -30.40
N ARG A 65 -4.64 -0.37 -29.44
CA ARG A 65 -4.58 0.91 -28.75
C ARG A 65 -3.25 1.09 -28.00
N ASN A 66 -2.76 0.05 -27.34
CA ASN A 66 -1.46 0.07 -26.66
C ASN A 66 -0.30 0.13 -27.64
N LYS A 67 -0.40 -0.54 -28.82
CA LYS A 67 0.58 -0.39 -29.89
C LYS A 67 0.59 1.02 -30.51
N VAL A 68 -0.59 1.64 -30.66
CA VAL A 68 -0.72 3.03 -31.16
C VAL A 68 -0.21 4.03 -30.12
N ARG A 69 -0.44 3.83 -28.80
CA ARG A 69 0.19 4.61 -27.73
C ARG A 69 1.72 4.50 -27.78
N GLY A 70 2.26 3.29 -27.88
CA GLY A 70 3.70 3.06 -28.01
C GLY A 70 4.31 3.74 -29.27
N ALA A 71 3.58 3.73 -30.40
CA ALA A 71 3.99 4.43 -31.63
C ALA A 71 3.98 5.96 -31.44
N LYS A 72 2.99 6.53 -30.73
CA LYS A 72 2.92 7.96 -30.44
C LYS A 72 4.11 8.42 -29.57
N TYR A 73 4.48 7.66 -28.53
CA TYR A 73 5.65 7.98 -27.71
C TYR A 73 6.96 7.88 -28.51
N ARG A 74 7.09 6.93 -29.44
CA ARG A 74 8.22 6.87 -30.37
C ARG A 74 8.26 8.08 -31.30
N ILE A 75 7.13 8.52 -31.83
CA ILE A 75 7.05 9.69 -32.73
C ILE A 75 7.37 10.98 -31.96
N VAL A 76 6.88 11.13 -30.72
CA VAL A 76 7.16 12.31 -29.86
C VAL A 76 8.62 12.34 -29.41
N SER A 77 9.24 11.19 -29.12
CA SER A 77 10.67 11.12 -28.80
C SER A 77 11.53 11.43 -30.04
N ILE A 78 11.14 10.97 -31.23
CA ILE A 78 11.79 11.31 -32.51
C ILE A 78 11.58 12.79 -32.85
N ALA A 79 10.36 13.35 -32.68
CA ALA A 79 10.08 14.76 -32.92
C ALA A 79 10.84 15.70 -31.96
N LYS A 80 11.03 15.33 -30.69
CA LYS A 80 11.87 16.08 -29.73
C LYS A 80 13.37 16.00 -30.07
N SER A 81 13.80 14.92 -30.75
CA SER A 81 15.19 14.80 -31.23
C SER A 81 15.45 15.52 -32.57
N THR A 82 14.38 15.88 -33.34
CA THR A 82 14.50 16.53 -34.64
C THR A 82 14.26 18.04 -34.61
N THR A 83 13.89 18.64 -33.49
CA THR A 83 13.73 20.11 -33.36
C THR A 83 14.98 20.83 -32.83
N SER A 84 16.12 20.15 -32.70
CA SER A 84 17.41 20.84 -32.63
C SER A 84 17.84 21.18 -34.05
N THR A 85 17.80 22.46 -34.42
CA THR A 85 18.39 23.06 -35.59
C THR A 85 19.75 22.41 -35.91
N SER A 86 19.92 22.03 -37.18
CA SER A 86 21.17 21.48 -37.75
C SER A 86 22.35 22.46 -37.59
N ALA A 87 22.95 22.44 -36.42
CA ALA A 87 24.37 22.71 -36.31
C ALA A 87 25.11 21.45 -36.79
N PRO A 88 26.28 21.56 -37.44
CA PRO A 88 27.03 20.39 -37.91
C PRO A 88 27.22 19.46 -36.70
N VAL A 89 26.89 18.17 -36.87
CA VAL A 89 27.11 17.12 -35.88
C VAL A 89 28.63 17.11 -35.63
N ALA A 90 29.05 17.82 -34.58
CA ALA A 90 30.36 17.59 -34.02
C ALA A 90 30.37 16.10 -33.65
N GLU A 91 31.33 15.32 -34.17
CA GLU A 91 31.59 13.96 -33.68
C GLU A 91 31.55 14.00 -32.16
N LYS A 92 30.55 13.34 -31.56
CA LYS A 92 30.48 13.22 -30.08
C LYS A 92 31.79 12.52 -29.71
N ALA A 93 32.70 13.25 -29.08
CA ALA A 93 33.93 12.70 -28.54
C ALA A 93 33.61 11.44 -27.76
N THR A 94 34.29 10.35 -28.04
CA THR A 94 34.14 9.09 -27.35
C THR A 94 34.32 9.36 -25.83
N PRO A 95 33.38 9.01 -24.94
CA PRO A 95 33.47 9.32 -23.52
C PRO A 95 34.79 8.77 -22.97
N ASN A 96 35.57 9.61 -22.30
CA ASN A 96 36.80 9.16 -21.64
C ASN A 96 36.47 8.36 -20.38
N ILE A 97 36.54 7.04 -20.51
CA ILE A 97 36.18 6.10 -19.40
C ILE A 97 36.98 6.39 -18.15
N THR A 98 38.28 6.68 -18.24
CA THR A 98 39.13 7.03 -17.10
C THR A 98 38.63 8.26 -16.36
N GLN A 99 38.12 9.26 -17.09
CA GLN A 99 37.51 10.44 -16.46
C GLN A 99 36.16 10.15 -15.84
N MET A 100 35.33 9.26 -16.44
CA MET A 100 34.03 8.88 -15.91
C MET A 100 34.15 8.16 -14.57
N ILE A 101 35.16 7.32 -14.39
CA ILE A 101 35.37 6.54 -13.15
C ILE A 101 36.27 7.24 -12.12
N GLN A 102 36.73 8.46 -12.40
CA GLN A 102 37.53 9.20 -11.43
C GLN A 102 36.77 9.43 -10.13
N GLY A 103 37.37 9.00 -9.00
CA GLY A 103 36.74 9.07 -7.67
C GLY A 103 35.69 7.98 -7.38
N VAL A 104 35.49 7.02 -8.29
CA VAL A 104 34.66 5.85 -8.04
C VAL A 104 35.46 4.81 -7.26
N SER A 105 35.00 4.42 -6.08
CA SER A 105 35.56 3.34 -5.25
C SER A 105 34.43 2.67 -4.47
N PHE A 106 34.67 1.44 -4.00
CA PHE A 106 33.70 0.69 -3.23
C PHE A 106 34.29 0.30 -1.86
N PRO A 107 33.44 -0.01 -0.85
CA PRO A 107 33.92 -0.47 0.44
C PRO A 107 34.60 -1.84 0.32
N SER A 108 35.69 -2.06 1.08
CA SER A 108 36.28 -3.38 1.24
C SER A 108 35.52 -4.16 2.31
N VAL A 109 34.79 -5.21 1.91
CA VAL A 109 33.96 -6.00 2.82
C VAL A 109 34.35 -7.48 2.73
N LYS A 110 34.72 -8.09 3.85
CA LYS A 110 35.12 -9.49 3.91
C LYS A 110 33.92 -10.44 3.82
N HIS A 111 32.80 -10.09 4.46
CA HIS A 111 31.56 -10.85 4.50
C HIS A 111 30.40 -9.89 4.14
N PRO A 112 30.15 -9.64 2.86
CA PRO A 112 29.07 -8.76 2.44
C PRO A 112 27.70 -9.40 2.66
N ASP A 113 26.71 -8.57 2.96
CA ASP A 113 25.31 -9.00 2.95
C ASP A 113 24.85 -9.32 1.52
N VAL A 114 25.31 -8.51 0.55
CA VAL A 114 24.88 -8.56 -0.85
C VAL A 114 26.08 -8.59 -1.79
N SER A 115 26.04 -9.47 -2.80
CA SER A 115 26.93 -9.41 -3.97
C SER A 115 26.15 -8.86 -5.16
N ILE A 116 26.60 -7.74 -5.73
CA ILE A 116 25.98 -7.12 -6.92
C ILE A 116 26.79 -7.57 -8.14
N ILE A 117 26.18 -8.39 -8.99
CA ILE A 117 26.78 -8.93 -10.21
C ILE A 117 26.31 -8.12 -11.41
N ILE A 118 27.27 -7.58 -12.16
CA ILE A 118 27.04 -6.72 -13.33
C ILE A 118 27.72 -7.37 -14.54
N PRO A 119 26.98 -8.10 -15.42
CA PRO A 119 27.52 -8.59 -16.67
C PRO A 119 27.66 -7.44 -17.69
N ALA A 120 28.83 -7.26 -18.29
CA ALA A 120 29.13 -6.24 -19.25
C ALA A 120 29.72 -6.85 -20.54
N PHE A 121 29.27 -6.37 -21.68
CA PHE A 121 29.84 -6.69 -22.98
C PHE A 121 29.90 -5.44 -23.85
N ASN A 122 31.10 -4.92 -24.04
CA ASN A 122 31.32 -3.63 -24.69
C ASN A 122 30.50 -2.49 -24.02
N LYS A 123 30.47 -1.30 -24.62
CA LYS A 123 29.73 -0.16 -24.08
C LYS A 123 30.23 0.25 -22.68
N ALA A 124 31.54 0.39 -22.55
CA ALA A 124 32.22 0.76 -21.31
C ALA A 124 31.60 1.99 -20.61
N GLU A 125 31.06 2.93 -21.40
CA GLU A 125 30.37 4.13 -20.90
C GLU A 125 29.12 3.81 -20.07
N PHE A 126 28.33 2.79 -20.44
CA PHE A 126 27.17 2.39 -19.66
C PHE A 126 27.61 1.74 -18.34
N SER A 127 28.57 0.83 -18.41
CA SER A 127 29.13 0.19 -17.21
C SER A 127 29.73 1.21 -16.24
N ALA A 128 30.44 2.23 -16.76
CA ALA A 128 30.98 3.32 -15.96
C ALA A 128 29.89 4.17 -15.31
N ALA A 129 28.79 4.50 -16.01
CA ALA A 129 27.65 5.23 -15.47
C ALA A 129 26.93 4.41 -14.38
N CYS A 130 26.69 3.12 -14.62
CA CYS A 130 26.12 2.18 -13.66
C CYS A 130 26.94 2.15 -12.34
N LEU A 131 28.25 1.88 -12.44
CA LEU A 131 29.15 1.83 -11.29
C LEU A 131 29.22 3.16 -10.53
N LYS A 132 29.24 4.28 -11.26
CA LYS A 132 29.20 5.62 -10.67
C LYS A 132 27.89 5.88 -9.94
N SER A 133 26.74 5.43 -10.48
CA SER A 133 25.44 5.58 -9.82
C SER A 133 25.42 4.82 -8.49
N ILE A 134 25.97 3.60 -8.45
CA ILE A 134 26.10 2.80 -7.22
C ILE A 134 26.97 3.52 -6.19
N ALA A 135 28.16 3.98 -6.60
CA ALA A 135 29.12 4.65 -5.69
C ALA A 135 28.58 5.98 -5.12
N THR A 136 27.72 6.67 -5.85
CA THR A 136 27.22 8.01 -5.47
C THR A 136 25.86 7.99 -4.79
N LYS A 137 25.04 6.95 -5.02
CA LYS A 137 23.64 6.90 -4.55
C LYS A 137 23.44 6.01 -3.34
N LEU A 138 24.30 5.00 -3.12
CA LEU A 138 24.13 4.11 -2.00
C LEU A 138 24.65 4.70 -0.69
N SER A 139 23.82 4.61 0.34
CA SER A 139 24.14 5.08 1.68
C SER A 139 25.05 4.10 2.41
N SER A 140 25.98 4.61 3.22
CA SER A 140 26.80 3.82 4.15
C SER A 140 26.00 3.16 5.28
N ASN A 141 24.76 3.57 5.50
CA ASN A 141 23.87 3.01 6.54
C ASN A 141 23.00 1.85 6.01
N GLY A 142 23.19 1.43 4.75
CA GLY A 142 22.50 0.29 4.15
C GLY A 142 23.21 -1.04 4.42
N PRO A 143 22.73 -2.15 3.77
CA PRO A 143 23.40 -3.43 3.82
C PRO A 143 24.82 -3.33 3.23
N THR A 144 25.74 -4.11 3.78
CA THR A 144 27.09 -4.20 3.24
C THR A 144 27.09 -4.93 1.89
N PHE A 145 27.92 -4.47 0.95
CA PHE A 145 27.92 -5.06 -0.39
C PHE A 145 29.31 -5.15 -1.01
N GLU A 146 29.45 -6.05 -1.97
CA GLU A 146 30.58 -6.12 -2.92
C GLU A 146 30.05 -5.98 -4.35
N ILE A 147 30.90 -5.53 -5.27
CA ILE A 147 30.58 -5.45 -6.70
C ILE A 147 31.41 -6.48 -7.46
N VAL A 148 30.74 -7.30 -8.26
CA VAL A 148 31.34 -8.26 -9.17
C VAL A 148 31.01 -7.83 -10.60
N LEU A 149 31.92 -7.13 -11.25
CA LEU A 149 31.83 -6.77 -12.67
C LEU A 149 32.36 -7.92 -13.52
N VAL A 150 31.53 -8.44 -14.42
CA VAL A 150 31.90 -9.49 -15.36
C VAL A 150 32.10 -8.90 -16.74
N ASP A 151 33.34 -8.73 -17.15
CA ASP A 151 33.70 -8.42 -18.57
C ASP A 151 33.53 -9.69 -19.42
N ASN A 152 32.49 -9.73 -20.18
CA ASN A 152 32.06 -10.89 -20.95
C ASN A 152 32.72 -10.96 -22.33
N GLY A 153 34.05 -10.77 -22.36
CA GLY A 153 34.86 -10.79 -23.60
C GLY A 153 34.75 -9.48 -24.41
N SER A 154 34.76 -8.33 -23.76
CA SER A 154 34.71 -7.01 -24.42
C SER A 154 36.01 -6.72 -25.18
N THR A 155 35.87 -5.89 -26.24
CA THR A 155 36.97 -5.45 -27.08
C THR A 155 37.21 -3.93 -27.04
N ASP A 156 36.40 -3.24 -26.24
CA ASP A 156 36.46 -1.79 -26.01
C ASP A 156 37.17 -1.42 -24.68
N ASP A 157 36.99 -0.19 -24.23
CA ASP A 157 37.59 0.35 -23.01
C ASP A 157 37.05 -0.27 -21.67
N THR A 158 36.24 -1.30 -21.73
CA THR A 158 35.68 -1.97 -20.52
C THR A 158 36.78 -2.45 -19.57
N ILE A 159 37.93 -2.87 -20.09
CA ILE A 159 39.10 -3.29 -19.32
C ILE A 159 39.60 -2.19 -18.36
N LYS A 160 39.40 -0.91 -18.66
CA LYS A 160 39.81 0.22 -17.80
C LYS A 160 39.05 0.26 -16.48
N LEU A 161 37.86 -0.32 -16.43
CA LEU A 161 37.05 -0.41 -15.20
C LEU A 161 37.71 -1.26 -14.10
N LYS A 162 38.64 -2.15 -14.46
CA LYS A 162 39.43 -2.96 -13.53
C LYS A 162 40.25 -2.10 -12.54
N SER A 163 40.54 -0.85 -12.87
CA SER A 163 41.27 0.07 -11.98
C SER A 163 40.44 0.63 -10.83
N ILE A 164 39.12 0.38 -10.78
CA ILE A 164 38.25 0.83 -9.69
C ILE A 164 38.61 0.06 -8.41
N GLU A 165 38.82 0.78 -7.34
CA GLU A 165 39.23 0.21 -6.05
C GLU A 165 38.11 -0.66 -5.44
N ASN A 166 38.50 -1.85 -4.94
CA ASN A 166 37.63 -2.87 -4.33
C ASN A 166 36.54 -3.43 -5.27
N LEU A 167 36.72 -3.30 -6.59
CA LEU A 167 35.89 -3.96 -7.59
C LEU A 167 36.42 -5.39 -7.85
N VAL A 168 35.57 -6.41 -7.73
CA VAL A 168 35.89 -7.77 -8.17
C VAL A 168 35.68 -7.83 -9.68
N TYR A 169 36.78 -7.86 -10.44
CA TYR A 169 36.75 -7.91 -11.89
C TYR A 169 36.94 -9.34 -12.39
N VAL A 170 35.95 -9.86 -13.10
CA VAL A 170 35.95 -11.19 -13.72
C VAL A 170 36.01 -11.04 -15.23
N GLN A 171 36.96 -11.65 -15.90
CA GLN A 171 37.13 -11.56 -17.35
C GLN A 171 36.87 -12.91 -18.01
N ASN A 172 35.87 -12.99 -18.87
CA ASN A 172 35.61 -14.12 -19.74
C ASN A 172 36.43 -13.98 -21.04
N LYS A 173 36.85 -15.10 -21.62
CA LYS A 173 37.64 -15.11 -22.88
C LYS A 173 36.80 -14.73 -24.08
N GLU A 174 35.49 -14.98 -24.02
CA GLU A 174 34.52 -14.73 -25.11
C GLU A 174 33.17 -14.33 -24.54
N ASN A 175 32.28 -13.84 -25.36
CA ASN A 175 30.93 -13.48 -24.96
C ASN A 175 30.05 -14.71 -24.76
N LEU A 176 29.81 -15.08 -23.49
CA LEU A 176 28.96 -16.21 -23.07
C LEU A 176 27.46 -15.87 -23.04
N GLY A 177 27.07 -14.68 -23.49
CA GLY A 177 25.71 -14.17 -23.34
C GLY A 177 25.37 -13.74 -21.91
N PHE A 178 24.14 -13.29 -21.67
CA PHE A 178 23.70 -12.83 -20.36
C PHE A 178 23.77 -13.94 -19.31
N VAL A 179 23.21 -15.12 -19.63
CA VAL A 179 23.21 -16.29 -18.74
C VAL A 179 24.61 -16.68 -18.31
N GLY A 180 25.53 -16.83 -19.27
CA GLY A 180 26.91 -17.23 -18.97
C GLY A 180 27.67 -16.16 -18.19
N GLY A 181 27.50 -14.89 -18.54
CA GLY A 181 28.07 -13.76 -17.81
C GLY A 181 27.62 -13.70 -16.34
N CYS A 182 26.33 -13.78 -16.10
CA CYS A 182 25.77 -13.82 -14.74
C CYS A 182 26.30 -15.01 -13.93
N ASN A 183 26.35 -16.19 -14.52
CA ASN A 183 26.86 -17.40 -13.84
C ASN A 183 28.35 -17.29 -13.53
N SER A 184 29.16 -16.70 -14.42
CA SER A 184 30.59 -16.43 -14.17
C SER A 184 30.78 -15.52 -12.95
N GLY A 185 29.94 -14.49 -12.82
CA GLY A 185 29.93 -13.58 -11.65
C GLY A 185 29.50 -14.28 -10.37
N PHE A 186 28.46 -15.12 -10.45
CA PHE A 186 27.90 -15.82 -9.30
C PHE A 186 28.96 -16.71 -8.60
N VAL A 187 29.82 -17.36 -9.33
CA VAL A 187 30.93 -18.19 -8.77
C VAL A 187 31.86 -17.36 -7.86
N LYS A 188 31.98 -16.05 -8.07
CA LYS A 188 32.83 -15.13 -7.30
C LYS A 188 32.09 -14.41 -6.16
N ALA A 189 30.76 -14.44 -6.17
CA ALA A 189 29.92 -13.78 -5.19
C ALA A 189 30.06 -14.43 -3.80
N LYS A 190 30.07 -13.62 -2.73
CA LYS A 190 30.22 -14.05 -1.33
C LYS A 190 29.02 -13.69 -0.45
N GLY A 191 28.18 -12.77 -0.92
CA GLY A 191 27.03 -12.24 -0.17
C GLY A 191 25.99 -13.29 0.16
N LYS A 192 25.25 -13.08 1.26
CA LYS A 192 24.07 -13.87 1.64
C LYS A 192 22.98 -13.78 0.56
N TYR A 193 22.89 -12.62 -0.07
CA TYR A 193 22.01 -12.34 -1.20
C TYR A 193 22.83 -11.99 -2.44
N VAL A 194 22.25 -12.27 -3.59
CA VAL A 194 22.86 -11.94 -4.89
C VAL A 194 21.91 -10.99 -5.65
N ILE A 195 22.44 -9.88 -6.12
CA ILE A 195 21.75 -9.00 -7.06
C ILE A 195 22.35 -9.20 -8.46
N PHE A 196 21.48 -9.36 -9.46
CA PHE A 196 21.82 -9.20 -10.83
C PHE A 196 21.35 -7.82 -11.29
N LEU A 197 22.26 -7.03 -11.87
CA LEU A 197 22.01 -5.68 -12.35
C LEU A 197 22.59 -5.51 -13.75
N ASN A 198 21.79 -5.04 -14.70
CA ASN A 198 22.29 -4.72 -16.04
C ASN A 198 23.28 -3.57 -16.00
N ASN A 199 24.29 -3.62 -16.88
CA ASN A 199 25.32 -2.59 -16.97
C ASN A 199 24.83 -1.27 -17.58
N ASP A 200 23.66 -1.24 -18.22
CA ASP A 200 22.99 -0.05 -18.77
C ASP A 200 21.85 0.46 -17.84
N ALA A 201 21.94 0.11 -16.54
CA ALA A 201 21.04 0.58 -15.50
C ALA A 201 21.72 1.60 -14.57
N GLU A 202 20.99 2.64 -14.16
CA GLU A 202 21.38 3.57 -13.10
C GLU A 202 20.45 3.41 -11.90
N VAL A 203 21.03 3.27 -10.69
CA VAL A 203 20.29 3.03 -9.46
C VAL A 203 19.88 4.33 -8.76
N THR A 204 18.84 4.25 -7.90
CA THR A 204 18.41 5.33 -7.02
C THR A 204 18.86 5.11 -5.57
N GLU A 205 18.72 6.13 -4.71
CA GLU A 205 19.19 6.09 -3.31
C GLU A 205 18.57 4.93 -2.50
N ALA A 206 17.28 4.67 -2.68
CA ALA A 206 16.56 3.63 -1.93
C ALA A 206 16.66 2.24 -2.55
N TRP A 207 17.28 2.10 -3.73
CA TRP A 207 17.25 0.85 -4.51
C TRP A 207 17.71 -0.38 -3.74
N LEU A 208 18.94 -0.36 -3.23
CA LEU A 208 19.55 -1.51 -2.55
C LEU A 208 18.87 -1.81 -1.21
N THR A 209 18.71 -0.79 -0.37
CA THR A 209 18.12 -0.94 0.97
C THR A 209 16.71 -1.49 0.89
N THR A 210 15.91 -1.02 -0.08
CA THR A 210 14.53 -1.47 -0.24
C THR A 210 14.46 -2.93 -0.70
N LEU A 211 15.31 -3.35 -1.64
CA LEU A 211 15.39 -4.76 -2.05
C LEU A 211 15.79 -5.66 -0.89
N TYR A 212 16.87 -5.30 -0.21
CA TYR A 212 17.42 -6.05 0.93
C TYR A 212 16.40 -6.16 2.07
N ASP A 213 15.82 -5.05 2.49
CA ASP A 213 14.83 -5.03 3.56
C ASP A 213 13.60 -5.89 3.25
N THR A 214 13.17 -5.91 1.99
CA THR A 214 12.01 -6.69 1.56
C THR A 214 12.29 -8.20 1.68
N ILE A 215 13.44 -8.66 1.23
CA ILE A 215 13.77 -10.09 1.24
C ILE A 215 14.26 -10.59 2.61
N GLU A 216 14.93 -9.72 3.40
CA GLU A 216 15.45 -10.06 4.72
C GLU A 216 14.35 -10.17 5.79
N LYS A 217 13.34 -9.29 5.72
CA LYS A 217 12.27 -9.24 6.72
C LYS A 217 11.22 -10.34 6.56
N ASP A 218 11.09 -10.93 5.37
CA ASP A 218 10.10 -11.97 5.11
C ASP A 218 10.76 -13.24 4.52
N PRO A 219 10.95 -14.28 5.34
CA PRO A 219 11.60 -15.54 4.89
C PRO A 219 10.78 -16.30 3.84
N SER A 220 9.51 -15.97 3.62
CA SER A 220 8.70 -16.56 2.55
C SER A 220 9.08 -16.02 1.17
N ILE A 221 9.86 -14.93 1.09
CA ILE A 221 10.28 -14.31 -0.17
C ILE A 221 11.59 -14.94 -0.63
N GLY A 222 11.62 -15.44 -1.87
CA GLY A 222 12.84 -16.00 -2.49
C GLY A 222 13.52 -15.04 -3.47
N LEU A 223 12.74 -14.16 -4.13
CA LEU A 223 13.23 -13.21 -5.12
C LEU A 223 12.43 -11.89 -5.07
N VAL A 224 13.14 -10.76 -5.21
CA VAL A 224 12.52 -9.43 -5.31
C VAL A 224 13.06 -8.69 -6.53
N GLY A 225 12.18 -8.03 -7.28
CA GLY A 225 12.56 -7.19 -8.41
C GLY A 225 12.18 -5.73 -8.23
N SER A 226 12.90 -4.86 -8.94
CA SER A 226 12.75 -3.41 -8.91
C SER A 226 11.68 -2.90 -9.89
N LYS A 227 11.19 -1.68 -9.64
CA LYS A 227 10.51 -0.86 -10.64
C LYS A 227 11.52 -0.36 -11.66
N ILE A 228 11.25 -0.61 -12.94
CA ILE A 228 12.15 -0.23 -14.04
C ILE A 228 11.51 0.94 -14.80
N ILE A 229 12.25 2.03 -14.94
CA ILE A 229 11.81 3.26 -15.58
C ILE A 229 12.77 3.59 -16.73
N TYR A 230 12.23 4.05 -17.86
CA TYR A 230 13.05 4.60 -18.92
C TYR A 230 13.70 5.93 -18.49
N PRO A 231 14.85 6.33 -19.07
CA PRO A 231 15.51 7.61 -18.71
C PRO A 231 14.62 8.86 -18.88
N ASN A 232 13.56 8.76 -19.69
CA ASN A 232 12.57 9.83 -19.88
C ASN A 232 11.44 9.85 -18.85
N GLY A 233 11.51 9.01 -17.80
CA GLY A 233 10.53 8.92 -16.70
C GLY A 233 9.30 8.05 -16.99
N VAL A 234 9.21 7.44 -18.18
CA VAL A 234 8.10 6.54 -18.52
C VAL A 234 8.37 5.15 -17.93
N LEU A 235 7.32 4.48 -17.45
CA LEU A 235 7.43 3.14 -16.88
C LEU A 235 7.87 2.12 -17.95
N GLN A 236 8.87 1.33 -17.63
CA GLN A 236 9.29 0.20 -18.45
C GLN A 236 8.69 -1.10 -17.97
N GLU A 237 8.73 -1.35 -16.67
CA GLU A 237 8.18 -2.55 -16.04
C GLU A 237 7.87 -2.33 -14.56
N ALA A 238 6.71 -2.82 -14.14
CA ALA A 238 6.30 -2.96 -12.75
C ALA A 238 6.00 -4.44 -12.46
N GLY A 239 7.00 -5.31 -12.57
CA GLY A 239 6.87 -6.76 -12.54
C GLY A 239 6.28 -7.33 -13.83
N GLY A 240 6.43 -8.62 -14.03
CA GLY A 240 6.03 -9.35 -15.24
C GLY A 240 4.83 -10.27 -15.04
N ILE A 241 4.02 -10.40 -16.08
CA ILE A 241 2.91 -11.36 -16.17
C ILE A 241 3.26 -12.39 -17.22
N ILE A 242 3.08 -13.68 -16.92
CA ILE A 242 3.17 -14.77 -17.88
C ILE A 242 1.78 -15.36 -18.08
N PHE A 243 1.34 -15.44 -19.32
CA PHE A 243 0.04 -16.00 -19.69
C PHE A 243 0.10 -17.51 -19.96
N LYS A 244 -1.07 -18.14 -20.09
CA LYS A 244 -1.18 -19.58 -20.38
C LYS A 244 -0.41 -20.04 -21.61
N ASP A 245 -0.27 -19.18 -22.63
CA ASP A 245 0.48 -19.43 -23.86
C ASP A 245 1.98 -19.12 -23.74
N ALA A 246 2.47 -18.90 -22.52
CA ALA A 246 3.83 -18.51 -22.21
C ALA A 246 4.25 -17.13 -22.76
N ASN A 247 3.32 -16.29 -23.28
CA ASN A 247 3.65 -14.91 -23.58
C ASN A 247 3.91 -14.13 -22.29
N GLY A 248 4.95 -13.30 -22.29
CA GLY A 248 5.26 -12.39 -21.21
C GLY A 248 4.76 -10.98 -21.49
N LEU A 249 4.30 -10.30 -20.45
CA LEU A 249 3.94 -8.89 -20.47
C LEU A 249 4.68 -8.14 -19.37
N ASN A 250 5.48 -7.14 -19.73
CA ASN A 250 6.02 -6.17 -18.78
C ASN A 250 4.86 -5.27 -18.35
N TYR A 251 4.37 -5.47 -17.11
CA TYR A 251 3.19 -4.77 -16.64
C TYR A 251 3.44 -3.26 -16.54
N GLY A 252 2.55 -2.50 -17.14
CA GLY A 252 2.63 -1.04 -17.16
C GLY A 252 3.59 -0.42 -18.19
N LYS A 253 4.16 -1.22 -19.11
CA LYS A 253 5.11 -0.69 -20.12
C LYS A 253 4.52 0.46 -20.91
N PHE A 254 5.22 1.59 -20.92
CA PHE A 254 4.86 2.88 -21.51
C PHE A 254 3.76 3.67 -20.80
N ASP A 255 3.37 3.28 -19.60
CA ASP A 255 2.46 4.05 -18.77
C ASP A 255 3.21 5.03 -17.85
N GLN A 256 2.45 5.84 -17.10
CA GLN A 256 3.01 6.76 -16.11
C GLN A 256 3.45 5.98 -14.86
N ALA A 257 4.73 6.11 -14.49
CA ALA A 257 5.32 5.37 -13.37
C ALA A 257 4.64 5.65 -12.01
N GLU A 258 4.03 6.83 -11.85
CA GLU A 258 3.38 7.25 -10.61
C GLU A 258 1.90 6.84 -10.49
N SER A 259 1.34 6.15 -11.50
CA SER A 259 -0.04 5.66 -11.42
C SER A 259 -0.20 4.66 -10.28
N TYR A 260 -1.31 4.74 -9.55
CA TYR A 260 -1.58 3.98 -8.33
C TYR A 260 -1.36 2.47 -8.49
N GLN A 261 -1.72 1.91 -9.64
CA GLN A 261 -1.64 0.48 -9.95
C GLN A 261 -0.21 -0.07 -10.07
N TYR A 262 0.82 0.79 -10.06
CA TYR A 262 2.25 0.42 -10.15
C TYR A 262 3.02 0.74 -8.87
N ASN A 263 2.36 1.23 -7.82
CA ASN A 263 3.02 1.76 -6.64
C ASN A 263 2.70 1.00 -5.35
N TYR A 264 2.41 -0.31 -5.44
CA TYR A 264 2.25 -1.18 -4.26
C TYR A 264 3.02 -2.49 -4.44
N VAL A 265 3.41 -3.10 -3.33
CA VAL A 265 4.13 -4.39 -3.30
C VAL A 265 3.20 -5.50 -3.80
N ARG A 266 3.68 -6.38 -4.67
CA ARG A 266 2.89 -7.47 -5.25
C ARG A 266 3.70 -8.74 -5.43
N ASP A 267 3.02 -9.87 -5.32
CA ASP A 267 3.53 -11.13 -5.85
C ASP A 267 3.32 -11.16 -7.37
N VAL A 268 4.35 -11.48 -8.12
CA VAL A 268 4.34 -11.45 -9.58
C VAL A 268 4.78 -12.76 -10.18
N ASP A 269 4.53 -12.97 -11.46
CA ASP A 269 4.99 -14.19 -12.13
C ASP A 269 6.51 -14.23 -12.25
N TYR A 270 7.10 -13.08 -12.62
CA TYR A 270 8.55 -12.91 -12.69
C TYR A 270 8.93 -11.43 -12.51
N CYS A 271 10.20 -11.20 -12.25
CA CYS A 271 10.83 -9.89 -12.32
C CYS A 271 11.97 -9.94 -13.32
N SER A 272 12.16 -8.88 -14.09
CA SER A 272 13.22 -8.77 -15.10
C SER A 272 14.61 -8.87 -14.48
N GLY A 273 15.47 -9.67 -15.08
CA GLY A 273 16.89 -9.79 -14.73
C GLY A 273 17.69 -8.49 -14.78
N ALA A 274 17.08 -7.39 -15.26
CA ALA A 274 17.71 -6.08 -15.26
C ALA A 274 17.99 -5.55 -13.84
N SER A 275 17.18 -5.93 -12.83
CA SER A 275 17.43 -5.65 -11.39
C SER A 275 16.60 -6.59 -10.50
N ILE A 276 17.22 -7.66 -10.03
CA ILE A 276 16.62 -8.62 -9.09
C ILE A 276 17.60 -8.97 -7.97
N ILE A 277 17.04 -9.14 -6.76
CA ILE A 277 17.75 -9.75 -5.63
C ILE A 277 17.18 -11.14 -5.38
N ILE A 278 18.05 -12.10 -5.10
CA ILE A 278 17.68 -13.49 -4.80
C ILE A 278 18.52 -14.02 -3.65
N ARG A 279 17.98 -14.96 -2.90
CA ARG A 279 18.71 -15.71 -1.87
C ARG A 279 19.80 -16.55 -2.53
N ARG A 280 21.02 -16.48 -1.97
CA ARG A 280 22.17 -17.21 -2.49
C ARG A 280 21.97 -18.73 -2.44
N ASP A 281 21.38 -19.26 -1.36
CA ASP A 281 21.11 -20.70 -1.22
C ASP A 281 20.19 -21.23 -2.33
N LEU A 282 19.27 -20.42 -2.84
CA LEU A 282 18.43 -20.78 -4.00
C LEU A 282 19.27 -20.81 -5.29
N MET A 283 20.12 -19.80 -5.51
CA MET A 283 21.00 -19.80 -6.69
C MET A 283 21.97 -21.00 -6.70
N GLU A 284 22.52 -21.36 -5.54
CA GLU A 284 23.35 -22.56 -5.38
C GLU A 284 22.55 -23.83 -5.67
N LYS A 285 21.33 -23.96 -5.10
CA LYS A 285 20.42 -25.08 -5.34
C LYS A 285 20.06 -25.24 -6.81
N PHE A 286 19.86 -24.13 -7.53
CA PHE A 286 19.47 -24.15 -8.95
C PHE A 286 20.67 -24.26 -9.90
N GLY A 287 21.91 -24.12 -9.39
CA GLY A 287 23.13 -24.12 -10.21
C GLY A 287 23.30 -22.86 -11.04
N GLY A 288 22.77 -21.71 -10.58
CA GLY A 288 22.74 -20.45 -11.32
C GLY A 288 21.53 -20.30 -12.24
N PHE A 289 21.63 -19.37 -13.21
CA PHE A 289 20.69 -19.31 -14.32
C PHE A 289 20.84 -20.54 -15.21
N ASP A 290 19.71 -21.06 -15.71
CA ASP A 290 19.71 -22.29 -16.51
C ASP A 290 20.27 -22.06 -17.91
N THR A 291 21.31 -22.83 -18.25
CA THR A 291 21.98 -22.74 -19.56
C THR A 291 21.10 -23.15 -20.74
N LEU A 292 19.94 -23.79 -20.48
CA LEU A 292 18.91 -24.04 -21.50
C LEU A 292 18.50 -22.78 -22.26
N TYR A 293 18.52 -21.63 -21.56
CA TYR A 293 18.08 -20.34 -22.11
C TYR A 293 19.23 -19.49 -22.67
N GLN A 294 20.44 -20.02 -22.74
CA GLN A 294 21.52 -19.29 -23.40
C GLN A 294 21.17 -18.88 -24.83
N PRO A 295 21.60 -17.68 -25.27
CA PRO A 295 22.44 -16.71 -24.56
C PRO A 295 21.66 -15.79 -23.63
N ALA A 296 20.33 -15.58 -23.83
CA ALA A 296 19.48 -14.69 -23.05
C ALA A 296 17.98 -14.94 -23.34
N TYR A 297 17.10 -14.33 -22.50
CA TYR A 297 15.65 -14.32 -22.48
C TYR A 297 15.01 -15.60 -21.92
N TYR A 298 14.04 -15.45 -21.03
CA TYR A 298 13.35 -16.47 -20.23
C TYR A 298 14.18 -17.11 -19.12
N GLU A 299 15.47 -16.77 -18.96
CA GLU A 299 16.28 -17.22 -17.83
C GLU A 299 15.79 -16.66 -16.49
N ASP A 300 15.41 -15.37 -16.46
CA ASP A 300 14.85 -14.67 -15.31
C ASP A 300 13.44 -15.16 -14.98
N THR A 301 12.65 -15.40 -16.00
CA THR A 301 11.32 -15.99 -15.89
C THR A 301 11.40 -17.43 -15.34
N ASP A 302 12.28 -18.26 -15.87
CA ASP A 302 12.51 -19.63 -15.39
C ASP A 302 13.01 -19.65 -13.93
N LEU A 303 13.93 -18.75 -13.58
CA LEU A 303 14.41 -18.57 -12.22
C LEU A 303 13.26 -18.23 -11.26
N SER A 304 12.41 -17.30 -11.63
CA SER A 304 11.22 -16.91 -10.87
C SER A 304 10.25 -18.08 -10.68
N PHE A 305 10.03 -18.88 -11.72
CA PHE A 305 9.19 -20.08 -11.64
C PHE A 305 9.82 -21.18 -10.78
N LYS A 306 11.15 -21.35 -10.80
CA LYS A 306 11.85 -22.25 -9.89
C LYS A 306 11.68 -21.83 -8.44
N VAL A 307 11.82 -20.52 -8.13
CA VAL A 307 11.57 -19.96 -6.79
C VAL A 307 10.14 -20.27 -6.32
N ARG A 308 9.15 -20.03 -7.18
CA ARG A 308 7.73 -20.31 -6.87
C ARG A 308 7.46 -21.81 -6.65
N ARG A 309 8.13 -22.68 -7.40
CA ARG A 309 8.04 -24.15 -7.23
C ARG A 309 8.58 -24.61 -5.87
N GLU A 310 9.52 -23.87 -5.27
CA GLU A 310 9.98 -24.11 -3.88
C GLU A 310 8.98 -23.61 -2.83
N GLY A 311 7.81 -23.09 -3.22
CA GLY A 311 6.82 -22.52 -2.31
C GLY A 311 7.17 -21.11 -1.82
N LEU A 312 8.16 -20.46 -2.44
CA LEU A 312 8.59 -19.12 -2.08
C LEU A 312 7.96 -18.07 -3.02
N ARG A 313 7.87 -16.84 -2.52
CA ARG A 313 7.27 -15.71 -3.24
C ARG A 313 8.30 -15.02 -4.13
N VAL A 314 7.81 -14.54 -5.28
CA VAL A 314 8.52 -13.62 -6.19
C VAL A 314 7.81 -12.28 -6.11
N VAL A 315 8.49 -11.26 -5.62
CA VAL A 315 7.87 -9.99 -5.21
C VAL A 315 8.39 -8.82 -6.07
N TYR A 316 7.48 -7.99 -6.51
CA TYR A 316 7.78 -6.68 -7.09
C TYR A 316 7.76 -5.60 -6.00
N GLN A 317 8.85 -4.81 -5.90
CA GLN A 317 8.99 -3.74 -4.92
C GLN A 317 9.03 -2.36 -5.60
N PRO A 318 7.97 -1.55 -5.49
CA PRO A 318 7.85 -0.28 -6.21
C PRO A 318 8.79 0.83 -5.74
N LEU A 319 9.30 0.76 -4.49
CA LEU A 319 10.24 1.74 -3.95
C LEU A 319 11.69 1.49 -4.39
N SER A 320 12.00 0.27 -4.84
CA SER A 320 13.28 -0.03 -5.47
C SER A 320 13.22 0.37 -6.94
N VAL A 321 13.87 1.45 -7.31
CA VAL A 321 13.77 2.04 -8.66
C VAL A 321 15.13 2.06 -9.33
N ILE A 322 15.15 1.65 -10.62
CA ILE A 322 16.27 1.84 -11.53
C ILE A 322 15.81 2.58 -12.79
N TYR A 323 16.72 3.36 -13.38
CA TYR A 323 16.59 3.85 -14.75
C TYR A 323 17.34 2.92 -15.68
N HIS A 324 16.71 2.43 -16.76
CA HIS A 324 17.30 1.42 -17.63
C HIS A 324 17.13 1.76 -19.11
N ILE A 325 18.23 1.67 -19.88
CA ILE A 325 18.27 1.97 -21.31
C ILE A 325 17.98 0.68 -22.07
N GLU A 326 16.70 0.40 -22.38
CA GLU A 326 16.34 -0.82 -23.12
C GLU A 326 17.00 -0.88 -24.49
N GLY A 327 17.76 -1.95 -24.76
CA GLY A 327 18.37 -2.21 -26.05
C GLY A 327 19.70 -1.50 -26.28
N GLY A 328 20.30 -0.91 -25.25
CA GLY A 328 21.64 -0.31 -25.35
C GLY A 328 22.72 -1.29 -25.82
N THR A 329 22.61 -2.56 -25.39
CA THR A 329 23.54 -3.64 -25.70
C THR A 329 22.99 -4.69 -26.67
N ALA A 330 21.68 -5.02 -26.61
CA ALA A 330 21.09 -6.16 -27.33
C ALA A 330 20.30 -5.80 -28.62
N GLY A 331 20.10 -4.52 -28.90
CA GLY A 331 19.24 -4.04 -30.01
C GLY A 331 17.75 -4.26 -29.79
N THR A 332 16.90 -3.80 -30.74
CA THR A 332 15.43 -3.84 -30.59
C THR A 332 14.69 -4.76 -31.57
N ASN A 333 15.38 -5.39 -32.52
CA ASN A 333 14.78 -6.21 -33.59
C ASN A 333 14.68 -7.67 -33.17
N THR A 334 13.44 -8.22 -33.08
CA THR A 334 13.17 -9.62 -32.70
C THR A 334 13.56 -10.66 -33.75
N ASN A 335 13.85 -10.25 -34.98
CA ASN A 335 14.24 -11.17 -36.07
C ASN A 335 15.76 -11.31 -36.22
N THR A 336 16.55 -10.46 -35.55
CA THR A 336 18.01 -10.43 -35.66
C THR A 336 18.68 -10.27 -34.29
N GLY A 337 19.94 -10.62 -34.18
CA GLY A 337 20.69 -10.48 -32.93
C GLY A 337 20.19 -11.36 -31.80
N PHE A 338 20.38 -10.90 -30.58
CA PHE A 338 19.97 -11.65 -29.37
C PHE A 338 18.45 -11.76 -29.22
N LYS A 339 17.64 -10.80 -29.71
CA LYS A 339 16.17 -10.85 -29.56
C LYS A 339 15.48 -12.02 -30.27
N LYS A 340 16.09 -12.66 -31.25
CA LYS A 340 15.57 -13.89 -31.85
C LYS A 340 15.40 -15.03 -30.82
N PHE A 341 16.24 -15.04 -29.77
CA PHE A 341 16.19 -16.04 -28.73
C PHE A 341 14.95 -15.89 -27.83
N GLN A 342 14.30 -14.73 -27.81
CA GLN A 342 13.02 -14.56 -27.11
C GLN A 342 11.94 -15.52 -27.65
N VAL A 343 11.89 -15.74 -28.96
CA VAL A 343 10.95 -16.68 -29.58
C VAL A 343 11.37 -18.13 -29.31
N ILE A 344 12.67 -18.44 -29.53
CA ILE A 344 13.21 -19.80 -29.32
C ILE A 344 13.05 -20.25 -27.88
N ASN A 345 13.40 -19.40 -26.93
CA ASN A 345 13.39 -19.74 -25.51
C ASN A 345 11.97 -19.75 -24.92
N LYS A 346 11.00 -18.99 -25.52
CA LYS A 346 9.58 -19.12 -25.22
C LYS A 346 9.08 -20.55 -25.40
N GLU A 347 9.43 -21.20 -26.53
CA GLU A 347 9.01 -22.57 -26.79
C GLU A 347 9.58 -23.56 -25.78
N LYS A 348 10.87 -23.41 -25.41
CA LYS A 348 11.50 -24.24 -24.38
C LYS A 348 10.84 -24.04 -23.01
N PHE A 349 10.54 -22.79 -22.64
CA PHE A 349 9.86 -22.42 -21.42
C PHE A 349 8.44 -22.98 -21.37
N SER A 350 7.66 -22.79 -22.44
CA SER A 350 6.30 -23.31 -22.56
C SER A 350 6.24 -24.83 -22.41
N LYS A 351 7.20 -25.54 -23.01
CA LYS A 351 7.31 -27.01 -22.88
C LYS A 351 7.64 -27.43 -21.43
N ARG A 352 8.59 -26.77 -20.78
CA ARG A 352 9.03 -27.07 -19.41
C ARG A 352 7.95 -26.85 -18.39
N TRP A 353 7.22 -25.73 -18.50
CA TRP A 353 6.27 -25.28 -17.49
C TRP A 353 4.80 -25.46 -17.90
N ARG A 354 4.50 -26.33 -18.86
CA ARG A 354 3.17 -26.55 -19.44
C ARG A 354 2.09 -26.72 -18.35
N GLU A 355 2.27 -27.65 -17.44
CA GLU A 355 1.29 -27.96 -16.38
C GLU A 355 1.04 -26.74 -15.49
N THR A 356 2.09 -26.02 -15.10
CA THR A 356 1.99 -24.79 -14.30
C THR A 356 1.22 -23.69 -15.05
N LEU A 357 1.52 -23.52 -16.34
CA LEU A 357 0.86 -22.53 -17.19
C LEU A 357 -0.64 -22.84 -17.37
N GLU A 358 -0.99 -24.10 -17.63
CA GLU A 358 -2.36 -24.53 -17.82
C GLU A 358 -3.20 -24.44 -16.53
N SER A 359 -2.63 -24.80 -15.39
CA SER A 359 -3.35 -24.88 -14.12
C SER A 359 -3.48 -23.57 -13.37
N SER A 360 -2.50 -22.65 -13.47
CA SER A 360 -2.41 -21.50 -12.56
C SER A 360 -2.20 -20.15 -13.23
N HIS A 361 -2.14 -20.06 -14.57
CA HIS A 361 -1.96 -18.82 -15.29
C HIS A 361 -3.22 -18.41 -16.06
N VAL A 362 -3.44 -17.09 -16.17
CA VAL A 362 -4.60 -16.51 -16.86
C VAL A 362 -4.36 -16.38 -18.35
N ALA A 363 -5.42 -16.23 -19.12
CA ALA A 363 -5.33 -15.86 -20.53
C ALA A 363 -4.95 -14.38 -20.69
N GLU A 364 -4.42 -13.97 -21.87
CA GLU A 364 -3.89 -12.61 -22.09
C GLU A 364 -4.93 -11.50 -21.83
N GLN A 365 -6.22 -11.76 -22.12
CA GLN A 365 -7.32 -10.82 -21.88
C GLN A 365 -7.55 -10.53 -20.38
N ASP A 366 -7.14 -11.44 -19.50
CA ASP A 366 -7.40 -11.37 -18.05
C ASP A 366 -6.18 -10.84 -17.27
N HIS A 367 -5.36 -10.01 -17.91
CA HIS A 367 -4.12 -9.47 -17.31
C HIS A 367 -4.35 -8.74 -15.98
N TYR A 368 -5.53 -8.17 -15.75
CA TYR A 368 -5.89 -7.55 -14.48
C TYR A 368 -5.86 -8.56 -13.31
N LEU A 369 -6.34 -9.79 -13.55
CA LEU A 369 -6.29 -10.86 -12.57
C LEU A 369 -4.87 -11.44 -12.40
N GLY A 370 -4.11 -11.51 -13.51
CA GLY A 370 -2.76 -12.07 -13.54
C GLY A 370 -1.65 -11.19 -12.97
N ARG A 371 -1.92 -9.87 -12.77
CA ARG A 371 -0.89 -8.90 -12.37
C ARG A 371 -0.37 -9.06 -10.94
N ASP A 372 -1.12 -9.73 -10.08
CA ASP A 372 -0.83 -9.94 -8.66
C ASP A 372 -1.21 -11.37 -8.26
N ARG A 373 -0.29 -12.06 -7.64
CA ARG A 373 -0.45 -13.46 -7.20
C ARG A 373 -0.55 -13.63 -5.69
N SER A 374 -0.63 -12.53 -4.94
CA SER A 374 -0.68 -12.55 -3.47
C SER A 374 -1.94 -13.22 -2.88
N GLY A 375 -2.96 -13.47 -3.70
CA GLY A 375 -4.19 -14.14 -3.29
C GLY A 375 -5.04 -14.54 -4.49
N ASN A 376 -6.11 -15.30 -4.22
CA ASN A 376 -7.00 -15.82 -5.25
C ASN A 376 -8.31 -15.04 -5.39
N LYS A 377 -8.63 -14.17 -4.42
CA LYS A 377 -9.86 -13.40 -4.32
C LYS A 377 -9.56 -11.91 -4.29
N LEU A 378 -10.48 -11.10 -4.78
CA LEU A 378 -10.37 -9.63 -4.78
C LEU A 378 -11.40 -9.01 -3.82
N ALA A 379 -10.92 -8.12 -2.96
CA ALA A 379 -11.77 -7.30 -2.10
C ALA A 379 -11.58 -5.81 -2.43
N LEU A 380 -12.69 -5.08 -2.58
CA LEU A 380 -12.72 -3.64 -2.68
C LEU A 380 -13.22 -3.06 -1.36
N ILE A 381 -12.45 -2.17 -0.75
CA ILE A 381 -12.88 -1.39 0.41
C ILE A 381 -13.08 0.06 -0.04
N ILE A 382 -14.27 0.60 0.22
CA ILE A 382 -14.62 1.99 -0.09
C ILE A 382 -14.82 2.72 1.23
N GLU A 383 -14.01 3.76 1.49
CA GLU A 383 -14.03 4.57 2.71
C GLU A 383 -13.90 6.05 2.35
N GLU A 384 -14.19 6.97 3.24
CA GLU A 384 -14.13 8.41 3.01
C GLU A 384 -12.71 8.88 2.63
N ALA A 385 -11.69 8.40 3.32
CA ALA A 385 -10.29 8.76 3.10
C ALA A 385 -9.34 7.60 3.45
N VAL A 386 -8.07 7.76 3.12
CA VAL A 386 -7.01 6.84 3.54
C VAL A 386 -6.93 6.83 5.08
N PRO A 387 -6.91 5.63 5.73
CA PRO A 387 -6.87 5.52 7.18
C PRO A 387 -5.58 6.10 7.78
N THR A 388 -5.73 6.82 8.89
CA THR A 388 -4.66 7.48 9.66
C THR A 388 -4.59 6.89 11.07
N PRO A 389 -3.98 5.70 11.27
CA PRO A 389 -4.10 4.92 12.50
C PRO A 389 -3.48 5.58 13.75
N ASP A 390 -2.60 6.56 13.58
CA ASP A 390 -2.06 7.41 14.64
C ASP A 390 -3.04 8.51 15.13
N LYS A 391 -4.17 8.70 14.41
CA LYS A 391 -5.10 9.80 14.70
C LYS A 391 -6.44 9.33 15.26
N ASP A 392 -6.89 8.14 14.87
CA ASP A 392 -8.19 7.62 15.31
C ASP A 392 -8.26 6.08 15.30
N SER A 393 -9.14 5.54 16.17
CA SER A 393 -9.33 4.10 16.35
C SER A 393 -10.04 3.41 15.18
N GLY A 394 -10.88 4.12 14.42
CA GLY A 394 -11.52 3.59 13.22
C GLY A 394 -10.49 3.26 12.15
N SER A 395 -9.48 4.13 11.99
CA SER A 395 -8.34 3.90 11.10
C SER A 395 -7.49 2.69 11.53
N VAL A 396 -7.27 2.50 12.84
CA VAL A 396 -6.59 1.29 13.36
C VAL A 396 -7.38 0.03 13.01
N ARG A 397 -8.71 0.06 13.22
CA ARG A 397 -9.62 -1.03 12.89
C ARG A 397 -9.60 -1.34 11.38
N MET A 398 -9.64 -0.31 10.53
CA MET A 398 -9.60 -0.47 9.08
C MET A 398 -8.31 -1.15 8.61
N VAL A 399 -7.14 -0.72 9.10
CA VAL A 399 -5.84 -1.36 8.78
C VAL A 399 -5.82 -2.82 9.24
N ALA A 400 -6.37 -3.13 10.42
CA ALA A 400 -6.44 -4.50 10.91
C ALA A 400 -7.42 -5.36 10.10
N MET A 401 -8.55 -4.81 9.65
CA MET A 401 -9.48 -5.48 8.74
C MET A 401 -8.82 -5.81 7.39
N ILE A 402 -8.04 -4.89 6.84
CA ILE A 402 -7.23 -5.13 5.62
C ILE A 402 -6.29 -6.32 5.85
N LYS A 403 -5.53 -6.34 6.95
CA LYS A 403 -4.62 -7.46 7.30
C LYS A 403 -5.37 -8.79 7.44
N SER A 404 -6.54 -8.76 8.05
CA SER A 404 -7.39 -9.95 8.18
C SER A 404 -7.84 -10.48 6.82
N LEU A 405 -8.29 -9.61 5.92
CA LEU A 405 -8.65 -10.01 4.54
C LEU A 405 -7.45 -10.58 3.78
N GLN A 406 -6.27 -9.98 3.89
CA GLN A 406 -5.05 -10.51 3.28
C GLN A 406 -4.70 -11.90 3.83
N SER A 407 -4.83 -12.12 5.14
CA SER A 407 -4.60 -13.44 5.75
C SER A 407 -5.60 -14.51 5.30
N LEU A 408 -6.78 -14.10 4.84
CA LEU A 408 -7.82 -14.96 4.25
C LEU A 408 -7.66 -15.13 2.73
N GLY A 409 -6.55 -14.66 2.15
CA GLY A 409 -6.20 -14.82 0.74
C GLY A 409 -6.84 -13.79 -0.20
N TYR A 410 -7.31 -12.65 0.33
CA TYR A 410 -7.81 -11.55 -0.50
C TYR A 410 -6.70 -10.57 -0.89
N LYS A 411 -6.67 -10.19 -2.16
CA LYS A 411 -5.99 -8.97 -2.64
C LYS A 411 -6.91 -7.79 -2.37
N VAL A 412 -6.39 -6.76 -1.71
CA VAL A 412 -7.22 -5.63 -1.29
C VAL A 412 -6.94 -4.42 -2.18
N THR A 413 -8.00 -3.91 -2.81
CA THR A 413 -8.02 -2.59 -3.43
C THR A 413 -8.73 -1.64 -2.47
N PHE A 414 -8.09 -0.54 -2.10
CA PHE A 414 -8.64 0.49 -1.23
C PHE A 414 -9.02 1.72 -2.06
N TRP A 415 -10.29 2.08 -2.03
CA TRP A 415 -10.86 3.23 -2.72
C TRP A 415 -11.21 4.33 -1.71
N PRO A 416 -10.33 5.32 -1.48
CA PRO A 416 -10.72 6.50 -0.71
C PRO A 416 -11.64 7.37 -1.56
N ASN A 417 -12.79 7.77 -1.02
CA ASN A 417 -13.78 8.59 -1.73
C ASN A 417 -13.21 9.92 -2.25
N ASN A 418 -12.25 10.50 -1.52
CA ASN A 418 -11.58 11.74 -1.90
C ASN A 418 -10.46 11.55 -2.94
N LEU A 419 -10.10 10.33 -3.30
CA LEU A 419 -9.04 9.96 -4.26
C LEU A 419 -7.68 10.65 -4.02
N THR A 420 -7.38 10.98 -2.78
CA THR A 420 -6.17 11.72 -2.41
C THR A 420 -5.06 10.77 -1.94
N LYS A 421 -3.86 10.91 -2.51
CA LYS A 421 -2.67 10.27 -1.97
C LYS A 421 -2.24 11.01 -0.71
N LEU A 422 -2.24 10.34 0.44
CA LEU A 422 -1.89 10.90 1.74
C LEU A 422 -0.66 10.19 2.31
N SER A 423 0.54 10.74 2.08
CA SER A 423 1.77 10.19 2.68
C SER A 423 1.88 10.57 4.18
N PRO A 424 2.42 9.71 5.05
CA PRO A 424 3.00 8.39 4.73
C PRO A 424 1.96 7.23 4.69
N TYR A 425 0.69 7.49 4.94
CA TYR A 425 -0.34 6.45 5.15
C TYR A 425 -0.65 5.65 3.89
N THR A 426 -0.78 6.33 2.73
CA THR A 426 -0.91 5.64 1.44
C THR A 426 0.29 4.75 1.17
N ASP A 427 1.50 5.27 1.41
CA ASP A 427 2.73 4.54 1.16
C ASP A 427 2.83 3.30 2.07
N ASN A 428 2.41 3.42 3.34
CA ASN A 428 2.37 2.30 4.28
C ASN A 428 1.40 1.20 3.83
N LEU A 429 0.21 1.55 3.36
CA LEU A 429 -0.74 0.58 2.80
C LEU A 429 -0.17 -0.08 1.54
N GLN A 430 0.46 0.68 0.66
CA GLN A 430 1.10 0.16 -0.55
C GLN A 430 2.25 -0.80 -0.23
N GLN A 431 3.03 -0.54 0.83
CA GLN A 431 4.05 -1.47 1.31
C GLN A 431 3.45 -2.73 1.98
N MET A 432 2.21 -2.66 2.46
CA MET A 432 1.46 -3.84 2.92
C MET A 432 0.85 -4.65 1.77
N GLY A 433 1.05 -4.27 0.52
CA GLY A 433 0.48 -4.95 -0.64
C GLY A 433 -0.96 -4.52 -0.97
N VAL A 434 -1.39 -3.35 -0.53
CA VAL A 434 -2.72 -2.80 -0.84
C VAL A 434 -2.65 -1.88 -2.05
N GLU A 435 -3.50 -2.14 -3.05
CA GLU A 435 -3.69 -1.22 -4.16
C GLU A 435 -4.53 -0.02 -3.70
N VAL A 436 -3.92 1.12 -3.39
CA VAL A 436 -4.65 2.33 -3.00
C VAL A 436 -4.91 3.19 -4.22
N VAL A 437 -6.19 3.41 -4.55
CA VAL A 437 -6.59 4.21 -5.72
C VAL A 437 -6.49 5.71 -5.40
N TYR A 438 -5.83 6.48 -6.27
CA TYR A 438 -5.73 7.94 -6.16
C TYR A 438 -5.61 8.60 -7.54
N GLY A 439 -5.84 9.91 -7.58
CA GLY A 439 -5.80 10.71 -8.80
C GLY A 439 -7.17 10.86 -9.45
N ASN A 440 -7.21 11.32 -10.68
CA ASN A 440 -8.46 11.56 -11.40
C ASN A 440 -8.99 10.26 -12.01
N ILE A 441 -9.66 9.43 -11.21
CA ILE A 441 -10.22 8.13 -11.60
C ILE A 441 -11.74 8.16 -11.40
N ASP A 442 -12.48 7.86 -12.45
CA ASP A 442 -13.95 7.72 -12.39
C ASP A 442 -14.34 6.32 -11.86
N PHE A 443 -15.14 6.27 -10.79
CA PHE A 443 -15.58 5.01 -10.18
C PHE A 443 -16.45 4.17 -11.11
N MET A 444 -17.33 4.79 -11.89
CA MET A 444 -18.17 4.08 -12.83
C MET A 444 -17.34 3.41 -13.93
N GLN A 445 -16.32 4.12 -14.44
CA GLN A 445 -15.40 3.55 -15.43
C GLN A 445 -14.56 2.42 -14.84
N PHE A 446 -14.02 2.59 -13.64
CA PHE A 446 -13.30 1.56 -12.91
C PHE A 446 -14.17 0.32 -12.71
N SER A 447 -15.41 0.51 -12.24
CA SER A 447 -16.35 -0.58 -11.97
C SER A 447 -16.75 -1.34 -13.23
N ARG A 448 -16.96 -0.64 -14.36
CA ARG A 448 -17.25 -1.27 -15.65
C ARG A 448 -16.11 -2.15 -16.17
N LEU A 449 -14.88 -1.76 -15.88
CA LEU A 449 -13.71 -2.51 -16.33
C LEU A 449 -13.43 -3.72 -15.43
N TYR A 450 -13.56 -3.57 -14.13
CA TYR A 450 -13.01 -4.50 -13.14
C TYR A 450 -14.03 -5.04 -12.14
N GLY A 451 -15.24 -4.47 -12.04
CA GLY A 451 -16.22 -4.82 -11.00
C GLY A 451 -16.57 -6.31 -10.98
N HIS A 452 -16.69 -6.95 -12.17
CA HIS A 452 -16.98 -8.37 -12.29
C HIS A 452 -15.90 -9.31 -11.72
N ALA A 453 -14.69 -8.81 -11.47
CA ALA A 453 -13.57 -9.58 -10.95
C ALA A 453 -13.50 -9.62 -9.41
N TYR A 454 -14.29 -8.79 -8.73
CA TYR A 454 -14.29 -8.73 -7.28
C TYR A 454 -15.22 -9.76 -6.65
N ASP A 455 -14.76 -10.35 -5.55
CA ASP A 455 -15.51 -11.31 -4.72
C ASP A 455 -16.18 -10.64 -3.52
N LEU A 456 -15.67 -9.46 -3.11
CA LEU A 456 -16.13 -8.74 -1.93
C LEU A 456 -16.05 -7.22 -2.15
N VAL A 457 -17.10 -6.50 -1.73
CA VAL A 457 -17.10 -5.04 -1.63
C VAL A 457 -17.54 -4.65 -0.23
N ILE A 458 -16.69 -3.93 0.50
CA ILE A 458 -17.02 -3.34 1.81
C ILE A 458 -17.16 -1.83 1.63
N MET A 459 -18.31 -1.28 2.00
CA MET A 459 -18.62 0.15 1.96
C MET A 459 -18.75 0.64 3.41
N SER A 460 -17.82 1.48 3.86
CA SER A 460 -17.78 1.95 5.24
C SER A 460 -18.45 3.31 5.36
N ARG A 461 -19.30 3.46 6.35
CA ARG A 461 -20.14 4.62 6.69
C ARG A 461 -21.40 4.76 5.82
N PRO A 462 -22.49 5.34 6.37
CA PRO A 462 -23.77 5.41 5.67
C PRO A 462 -23.72 6.25 4.39
N GLU A 463 -23.02 7.38 4.38
CA GLU A 463 -22.93 8.27 3.22
C GLU A 463 -22.16 7.62 2.07
N ILE A 464 -21.08 6.89 2.39
CA ILE A 464 -20.29 6.15 1.42
C ILE A 464 -21.11 5.01 0.84
N CYS A 465 -21.74 4.21 1.70
CA CYS A 465 -22.61 3.13 1.24
C CYS A 465 -23.74 3.66 0.34
N ALA A 466 -24.42 4.72 0.74
CA ALA A 466 -25.50 5.33 -0.05
C ALA A 466 -25.03 5.81 -1.43
N ARG A 467 -23.83 6.38 -1.50
CA ARG A 467 -23.23 6.88 -2.74
C ARG A 467 -22.90 5.77 -3.73
N TYR A 468 -22.39 4.66 -3.27
CA TYR A 468 -21.79 3.62 -4.13
C TYR A 468 -22.67 2.39 -4.35
N ILE A 469 -23.64 2.11 -3.47
CA ILE A 469 -24.42 0.86 -3.46
C ILE A 469 -25.10 0.54 -4.80
N ASN A 470 -25.65 1.53 -5.50
CA ASN A 470 -26.33 1.32 -6.76
C ASN A 470 -25.39 0.84 -7.88
N ILE A 471 -24.18 1.44 -7.94
CA ILE A 471 -23.16 1.04 -8.91
C ILE A 471 -22.65 -0.36 -8.57
N CYS A 472 -22.41 -0.61 -7.27
CA CYS A 472 -21.91 -1.89 -6.80
C CYS A 472 -22.91 -3.02 -7.11
N LYS A 473 -24.20 -2.86 -6.83
CA LYS A 473 -25.25 -3.85 -7.19
C LYS A 473 -25.32 -4.15 -8.66
N THR A 474 -25.00 -3.18 -9.50
CA THR A 474 -25.12 -3.34 -10.95
C THR A 474 -23.88 -3.97 -11.59
N LEU A 475 -22.69 -3.63 -11.11
CA LEU A 475 -21.43 -3.94 -11.80
C LEU A 475 -20.53 -4.96 -11.07
N TYR A 476 -20.76 -5.21 -9.77
CA TYR A 476 -20.00 -6.17 -8.97
C TYR A 476 -20.85 -7.44 -8.76
N THR A 477 -21.23 -8.06 -9.86
CA THR A 477 -22.24 -9.16 -9.91
C THR A 477 -21.81 -10.42 -9.19
N ASN A 478 -20.52 -10.62 -8.97
CA ASN A 478 -19.98 -11.79 -8.27
C ASN A 478 -19.59 -11.47 -6.81
N ALA A 479 -19.64 -10.19 -6.43
CA ALA A 479 -19.16 -9.76 -5.13
C ALA A 479 -20.25 -9.82 -4.06
N LYS A 480 -19.90 -10.29 -2.87
CA LYS A 480 -20.67 -10.07 -1.66
C LYS A 480 -20.58 -8.60 -1.28
N LEU A 481 -21.71 -7.90 -1.16
CA LEU A 481 -21.78 -6.49 -0.78
C LEU A 481 -21.98 -6.38 0.72
N VAL A 482 -21.09 -5.67 1.38
CA VAL A 482 -21.08 -5.50 2.84
C VAL A 482 -21.13 -4.02 3.19
N TYR A 483 -22.04 -3.65 4.10
CA TYR A 483 -22.08 -2.35 4.71
C TYR A 483 -21.39 -2.41 6.08
N ASP A 484 -20.35 -1.63 6.28
CA ASP A 484 -19.66 -1.44 7.55
C ASP A 484 -20.12 -0.12 8.19
N THR A 485 -20.88 -0.21 9.28
CA THR A 485 -21.48 0.95 9.93
C THR A 485 -20.45 1.87 10.57
N VAL A 486 -19.32 1.31 11.05
CA VAL A 486 -18.29 1.97 11.89
C VAL A 486 -18.85 2.35 13.28
N ASP A 487 -20.00 2.97 13.35
CA ASP A 487 -20.91 3.15 14.49
C ASP A 487 -22.33 3.41 13.97
N LEU A 488 -23.35 3.22 14.79
CA LEU A 488 -24.72 3.58 14.45
C LEU A 488 -24.93 5.08 14.67
N HIS A 489 -24.93 5.85 13.56
CA HIS A 489 -25.02 7.31 13.59
C HIS A 489 -26.31 7.79 14.23
N TYR A 490 -27.44 7.14 13.95
CA TYR A 490 -28.73 7.51 14.55
C TYR A 490 -28.73 7.35 16.06
N VAL A 491 -28.10 6.29 16.60
CA VAL A 491 -27.98 6.05 18.05
C VAL A 491 -27.13 7.13 18.70
N ARG A 492 -26.00 7.45 18.08
CA ARG A 492 -25.07 8.49 18.57
C ARG A 492 -25.75 9.86 18.63
N LEU A 493 -26.51 10.23 17.59
CA LEU A 493 -27.22 11.51 17.53
C LEU A 493 -28.37 11.59 18.52
N ALA A 494 -29.15 10.51 18.70
CA ALA A 494 -30.21 10.45 19.70
C ALA A 494 -29.66 10.68 21.11
N ARG A 495 -28.58 9.98 21.48
CA ARG A 495 -27.93 10.15 22.79
C ARG A 495 -27.30 11.54 22.98
N GLN A 496 -26.80 12.15 21.89
CA GLN A 496 -26.31 13.52 21.94
C GLN A 496 -27.43 14.51 22.21
N ALA A 497 -28.63 14.29 21.63
CA ALA A 497 -29.79 15.14 21.84
C ALA A 497 -30.27 15.15 23.30
N GLU A 498 -30.10 14.03 24.04
CA GLU A 498 -30.44 13.95 25.47
C GLU A 498 -29.54 14.84 26.36
N ILE A 499 -28.31 15.10 25.92
CA ILE A 499 -27.33 15.91 26.67
C ILE A 499 -27.32 17.36 26.21
N GLU A 500 -27.39 17.59 24.88
CA GLU A 500 -27.33 18.93 24.29
C GLU A 500 -28.75 19.51 24.08
N VAL A 501 -29.42 19.83 25.16
CA VAL A 501 -30.84 20.27 25.16
C VAL A 501 -31.10 21.45 24.21
N ALA A 502 -30.13 22.36 24.08
CA ALA A 502 -30.25 23.53 23.16
C ALA A 502 -30.37 23.15 21.69
N ASN A 503 -29.83 22.00 21.27
CA ASN A 503 -29.82 21.50 19.89
C ASN A 503 -30.64 20.22 19.73
N ALA A 504 -31.40 19.81 20.75
CA ALA A 504 -32.05 18.51 20.83
C ALA A 504 -33.02 18.26 19.66
N GLU A 505 -33.81 19.25 19.26
CA GLU A 505 -34.76 19.13 18.14
C GLU A 505 -34.03 18.79 16.83
N GLN A 506 -33.02 19.57 16.47
CA GLN A 506 -32.22 19.36 15.26
C GLN A 506 -31.49 18.00 15.29
N LEU A 507 -30.90 17.61 16.43
CA LEU A 507 -30.22 16.33 16.58
C LEU A 507 -31.17 15.15 16.46
N ASN A 508 -32.39 15.25 17.00
CA ASN A 508 -33.43 14.23 16.86
C ASN A 508 -33.94 14.10 15.41
N GLU A 509 -34.06 15.18 14.67
CA GLU A 509 -34.40 15.13 13.24
C GLU A 509 -33.31 14.45 12.44
N GLN A 510 -32.05 14.81 12.69
CA GLN A 510 -30.91 14.15 12.06
C GLN A 510 -30.84 12.66 12.43
N SER A 511 -31.07 12.31 13.68
CA SER A 511 -31.12 10.93 14.14
C SER A 511 -32.15 10.11 13.37
N LYS A 512 -33.38 10.61 13.21
CA LYS A 512 -34.44 9.95 12.45
C LYS A 512 -34.07 9.78 10.97
N TRP A 513 -33.42 10.77 10.37
CA TRP A 513 -32.96 10.68 9.00
C TRP A 513 -31.91 9.58 8.83
N TYR A 514 -30.90 9.52 9.74
CA TYR A 514 -29.89 8.47 9.72
C TYR A 514 -30.49 7.09 10.01
N GLU A 515 -31.47 6.98 10.89
CA GLU A 515 -32.16 5.73 11.17
C GLU A 515 -32.78 5.13 9.90
N LEU A 516 -33.52 5.95 9.14
CA LEU A 516 -34.11 5.55 7.87
C LEU A 516 -33.03 5.17 6.83
N LEU A 517 -31.97 5.96 6.75
CA LEU A 517 -30.87 5.72 5.82
C LEU A 517 -30.15 4.41 6.16
N GLU A 518 -29.67 4.24 7.37
CA GLU A 518 -28.84 3.09 7.79
C GLU A 518 -29.65 1.79 7.69
N LYS A 519 -30.89 1.76 8.21
CA LYS A 519 -31.77 0.59 8.08
C LYS A 519 -32.11 0.28 6.61
N GLY A 520 -32.35 1.30 5.80
CA GLY A 520 -32.57 1.13 4.37
C GLY A 520 -31.35 0.59 3.62
N LEU A 521 -30.12 0.94 4.01
CA LEU A 521 -28.88 0.40 3.46
C LEU A 521 -28.68 -1.06 3.88
N MET A 522 -28.93 -1.40 5.17
CA MET A 522 -28.82 -2.76 5.68
C MET A 522 -29.71 -3.76 4.93
N GLN A 523 -30.88 -3.33 4.49
CA GLN A 523 -31.80 -4.17 3.67
C GLN A 523 -31.30 -4.36 2.22
N ARG A 524 -30.31 -3.60 1.78
CA ARG A 524 -29.86 -3.59 0.38
C ARG A 524 -28.52 -4.27 0.16
N VAL A 525 -27.83 -4.63 1.22
CA VAL A 525 -26.55 -5.35 1.20
C VAL A 525 -26.73 -6.81 1.58
N ASP A 526 -25.75 -7.64 1.31
CA ASP A 526 -25.77 -9.05 1.66
C ASP A 526 -25.45 -9.28 3.13
N ALA A 527 -24.65 -8.38 3.72
CA ALA A 527 -24.34 -8.42 5.14
C ALA A 527 -23.99 -7.03 5.70
N THR A 528 -24.20 -6.86 7.00
CA THR A 528 -23.85 -5.64 7.75
C THR A 528 -22.79 -5.97 8.80
N ILE A 529 -21.78 -5.12 8.91
CA ILE A 529 -20.79 -5.16 9.98
C ILE A 529 -21.14 -4.07 10.99
N VAL A 530 -21.23 -4.47 12.28
CA VAL A 530 -21.37 -3.58 13.43
C VAL A 530 -20.20 -3.78 14.39
N VAL A 531 -20.02 -2.88 15.37
CA VAL A 531 -18.85 -2.91 16.25
C VAL A 531 -19.09 -3.60 17.59
N SER A 532 -20.34 -3.91 17.95
CA SER A 532 -20.67 -4.55 19.24
C SER A 532 -21.89 -5.46 19.18
N ASN A 533 -21.96 -6.44 20.10
CA ASN A 533 -23.16 -7.28 20.27
C ASN A 533 -24.38 -6.46 20.71
N LYS A 534 -24.20 -5.36 21.43
CA LYS A 534 -25.29 -4.46 21.80
C LYS A 534 -25.96 -3.82 20.59
N GLU A 535 -25.16 -3.49 19.55
CA GLU A 535 -25.74 -2.98 18.30
C GLU A 535 -26.48 -4.09 17.55
N VAL A 536 -26.01 -5.36 17.60
CA VAL A 536 -26.77 -6.50 17.06
C VAL A 536 -28.11 -6.65 17.76
N GLU A 537 -28.12 -6.66 19.10
CA GLU A 537 -29.33 -6.78 19.91
C GLU A 537 -30.33 -5.65 19.65
N LEU A 538 -29.83 -4.42 19.53
CA LEU A 538 -30.64 -3.24 19.19
C LEU A 538 -31.28 -3.40 17.81
N LEU A 539 -30.50 -3.66 16.77
CA LEU A 539 -30.99 -3.80 15.40
C LEU A 539 -31.98 -4.94 15.26
N GLN A 540 -31.76 -6.06 15.96
CA GLN A 540 -32.71 -7.19 16.01
C GLN A 540 -34.01 -6.80 16.70
N SER A 541 -33.95 -6.07 17.83
CA SER A 541 -35.13 -5.57 18.53
C SER A 541 -35.94 -4.58 17.69
N GLU A 542 -35.28 -3.85 16.80
CA GLU A 542 -35.89 -2.91 15.85
C GLU A 542 -36.34 -3.56 14.52
N GLY A 543 -36.26 -4.89 14.44
CA GLY A 543 -36.75 -5.67 13.29
C GLY A 543 -35.86 -5.63 12.05
N VAL A 544 -34.59 -5.26 12.18
CA VAL A 544 -33.64 -5.32 11.07
C VAL A 544 -33.29 -6.77 10.76
N ALA A 545 -33.66 -7.20 9.56
CA ALA A 545 -33.37 -8.54 9.04
C ALA A 545 -32.04 -8.57 8.28
N GLY A 546 -31.43 -9.75 8.15
CA GLY A 546 -30.22 -10.00 7.36
C GLY A 546 -29.04 -10.48 8.19
N THR A 547 -27.92 -10.73 7.51
CA THR A 547 -26.69 -11.18 8.16
C THR A 547 -26.00 -10.00 8.83
N ILE A 548 -25.86 -10.03 10.15
CA ILE A 548 -25.15 -9.01 10.93
C ILE A 548 -23.95 -9.66 11.60
N ALA A 549 -22.75 -9.15 11.37
CA ALA A 549 -21.52 -9.63 12.00
C ALA A 549 -20.88 -8.56 12.87
N VAL A 550 -20.27 -8.97 13.97
CA VAL A 550 -19.51 -8.08 14.86
C VAL A 550 -18.05 -8.12 14.48
N ILE A 551 -17.53 -6.97 14.01
CA ILE A 551 -16.10 -6.72 13.83
C ILE A 551 -15.78 -5.44 14.60
N SER A 552 -15.37 -5.62 15.84
CA SER A 552 -15.11 -4.53 16.78
C SER A 552 -13.78 -3.82 16.50
N ASN A 553 -13.42 -2.86 17.34
CA ASN A 553 -12.07 -2.32 17.40
C ASN A 553 -11.07 -3.47 17.62
N ILE A 554 -9.85 -3.30 17.10
CA ILE A 554 -8.83 -4.34 17.19
C ILE A 554 -7.66 -3.79 18.00
N HIS A 555 -7.29 -4.56 19.02
CA HIS A 555 -6.29 -4.18 20.00
C HIS A 555 -5.17 -5.22 20.10
N SER A 556 -3.97 -4.75 20.48
CA SER A 556 -2.76 -5.58 20.61
C SER A 556 -2.07 -5.29 21.94
N ILE A 557 -2.01 -6.30 22.81
CA ILE A 557 -1.35 -6.17 24.12
C ILE A 557 0.12 -5.79 23.96
N LYS A 558 0.54 -4.75 24.67
CA LYS A 558 1.92 -4.27 24.73
C LYS A 558 2.62 -4.91 25.93
N GLU A 559 3.13 -6.13 25.76
CA GLU A 559 3.71 -6.93 26.85
C GLU A 559 4.81 -6.19 27.63
N GLY A 560 5.61 -5.34 26.97
CA GLY A 560 6.60 -4.49 27.62
C GLY A 560 6.01 -3.56 28.68
N ALA A 561 4.84 -2.97 28.41
CA ALA A 561 4.13 -2.09 29.36
C ALA A 561 3.60 -2.86 30.57
N TYR A 562 3.29 -4.15 30.40
CA TYR A 562 2.85 -5.03 31.49
C TYR A 562 3.98 -5.39 32.47
N LYS A 563 5.25 -5.16 32.13
CA LYS A 563 6.38 -5.31 33.05
C LYS A 563 6.46 -4.17 34.08
N VAL A 564 5.83 -3.01 33.80
CA VAL A 564 5.79 -1.87 34.72
C VAL A 564 4.62 -2.05 35.69
N GLY A 565 4.95 -2.28 36.97
CA GLY A 565 3.98 -2.53 38.04
C GLY A 565 3.44 -1.26 38.68
N PHE A 566 2.53 -1.43 39.64
CA PHE A 566 1.82 -0.37 40.38
C PHE A 566 2.76 0.71 40.96
N ASP A 567 3.82 0.30 41.63
CA ASP A 567 4.70 1.22 42.38
C ASP A 567 5.49 2.15 41.43
N ASN A 568 5.70 1.74 40.19
CA ASN A 568 6.43 2.50 39.16
C ASN A 568 5.49 3.30 38.25
N ARG A 569 4.20 3.39 38.58
CA ARG A 569 3.19 4.17 37.84
C ARG A 569 2.63 5.28 38.72
N ARG A 570 2.41 6.42 38.08
CA ARG A 570 1.90 7.63 38.75
C ARG A 570 0.90 8.34 37.84
N ASP A 571 0.24 9.35 38.31
CA ASP A 571 -0.66 10.23 37.57
C ASP A 571 -1.91 9.55 36.98
N ILE A 572 -2.86 10.37 36.61
CA ILE A 572 -4.11 10.00 35.95
C ILE A 572 -4.04 10.48 34.50
N VAL A 573 -4.54 9.72 33.56
CA VAL A 573 -4.48 10.11 32.15
C VAL A 573 -5.86 10.07 31.49
N PHE A 574 -6.14 11.10 30.67
CA PHE A 574 -7.25 11.16 29.72
C PHE A 574 -6.70 11.32 28.31
N VAL A 575 -7.20 10.51 27.37
CA VAL A 575 -6.84 10.58 25.95
C VAL A 575 -8.09 10.81 25.11
N GLY A 576 -8.06 11.79 24.19
CA GLY A 576 -9.20 12.05 23.32
C GLY A 576 -8.92 13.01 22.17
N ASN A 577 -9.43 12.72 20.97
CA ASN A 577 -9.49 13.72 19.91
C ASN A 577 -10.64 14.69 20.17
N TYR A 578 -10.35 15.96 20.31
CA TYR A 578 -11.32 17.00 20.67
C TYR A 578 -12.16 17.52 19.47
N ALA A 579 -11.93 17.02 18.26
CA ALA A 579 -12.89 17.14 17.17
C ALA A 579 -14.21 16.39 17.49
N HIS A 580 -14.13 15.32 18.29
CA HIS A 580 -15.30 14.58 18.78
C HIS A 580 -15.91 15.25 20.01
N LEU A 581 -17.17 15.68 19.90
CA LEU A 581 -17.89 16.39 20.95
C LEU A 581 -18.00 15.60 22.28
N PRO A 582 -18.22 14.27 22.28
CA PRO A 582 -18.21 13.49 23.54
C PRO A 582 -16.94 13.64 24.36
N ASN A 583 -15.78 13.83 23.72
CA ASN A 583 -14.52 14.02 24.47
C ASN A 583 -14.43 15.42 25.10
N ARG A 584 -14.99 16.45 24.44
CA ARG A 584 -15.05 17.80 25.01
C ARG A 584 -15.98 17.84 26.23
N ASP A 585 -17.13 17.22 26.10
CA ASP A 585 -18.10 17.10 27.20
C ASP A 585 -17.51 16.32 28.37
N ALA A 586 -16.89 15.18 28.11
CA ALA A 586 -16.28 14.33 29.14
C ALA A 586 -15.23 15.06 29.96
N ILE A 587 -14.30 15.78 29.31
CA ILE A 587 -13.24 16.50 30.03
C ILE A 587 -13.80 17.72 30.79
N ARG A 588 -14.83 18.42 30.27
CA ARG A 588 -15.49 19.52 30.96
C ARG A 588 -16.18 19.02 32.22
N TRP A 589 -17.02 17.96 32.11
CA TRP A 589 -17.66 17.34 33.27
C TRP A 589 -16.64 16.83 34.28
N PHE A 590 -15.56 16.24 33.85
CA PHE A 590 -14.49 15.79 34.74
C PHE A 590 -13.88 16.98 35.51
N MET A 591 -13.61 18.05 34.84
CA MET A 591 -12.97 19.24 35.45
C MET A 591 -13.88 20.01 36.39
N SER A 592 -15.17 20.16 36.04
CA SER A 592 -16.12 20.90 36.88
C SER A 592 -16.53 20.14 38.13
N ASP A 593 -16.85 18.83 37.99
CA ASP A 593 -17.59 18.10 39.01
C ASP A 593 -16.78 17.00 39.70
N ILE A 594 -15.78 16.40 38.99
CA ILE A 594 -15.03 15.24 39.50
C ILE A 594 -13.67 15.61 40.04
N PHE A 595 -12.86 16.34 39.24
CA PHE A 595 -11.45 16.63 39.53
C PHE A 595 -11.23 17.39 40.85
N PRO A 596 -12.07 18.34 41.27
CA PRO A 596 -11.91 19.01 42.57
C PRO A 596 -11.91 18.03 43.74
N ASN A 597 -12.77 17.00 43.69
CA ASN A 597 -12.86 15.96 44.72
C ASN A 597 -11.68 15.00 44.69
N VAL A 598 -11.16 14.68 43.48
CA VAL A 598 -9.94 13.88 43.32
C VAL A 598 -8.72 14.63 43.83
N ASN A 599 -8.53 15.90 43.40
CA ASN A 599 -7.38 16.72 43.78
C ASN A 599 -7.31 16.99 45.30
N LYS A 600 -8.46 17.11 45.95
CA LYS A 600 -8.52 17.23 47.43
C LYS A 600 -7.93 16.01 48.14
N LYS A 601 -8.12 14.80 47.58
CA LYS A 601 -7.66 13.54 48.21
C LYS A 601 -6.28 13.12 47.72
N LEU A 602 -5.90 13.53 46.51
CA LEU A 602 -4.65 13.19 45.84
C LEU A 602 -3.94 14.46 45.32
N PRO A 603 -3.48 15.36 46.25
CA PRO A 603 -2.99 16.70 45.87
C PRO A 603 -1.68 16.69 45.08
N ASP A 604 -0.91 15.58 45.14
CA ASP A 604 0.37 15.43 44.44
C ASP A 604 0.27 14.64 43.12
N VAL A 605 -0.95 14.34 42.67
CA VAL A 605 -1.21 13.57 41.45
C VAL A 605 -1.64 14.49 40.34
N ASN A 606 -1.00 14.36 39.16
CA ASN A 606 -1.37 15.15 38.01
C ASN A 606 -2.41 14.44 37.15
N LEU A 607 -3.25 15.24 36.50
CA LEU A 607 -4.03 14.84 35.34
C LEU A 607 -3.25 15.13 34.08
N ILE A 608 -2.90 14.11 33.32
CA ILE A 608 -2.29 14.24 32.00
C ILE A 608 -3.41 14.22 30.96
N VAL A 609 -3.53 15.29 30.20
CA VAL A 609 -4.55 15.46 29.13
C VAL A 609 -3.87 15.42 27.79
N VAL A 610 -4.21 14.38 26.99
CA VAL A 610 -3.61 14.13 25.67
C VAL A 610 -4.68 14.18 24.58
N GLY A 611 -4.36 14.81 23.46
CA GLY A 611 -5.18 14.72 22.26
C GLY A 611 -5.09 15.91 21.31
N ALA A 612 -5.44 15.64 20.05
CA ALA A 612 -5.44 16.62 18.97
C ALA A 612 -6.70 17.49 18.98
N ASN A 613 -6.66 18.61 18.25
CA ASN A 613 -7.80 19.51 17.98
C ASN A 613 -8.44 20.11 19.26
N LEU A 614 -7.63 20.39 20.26
CA LEU A 614 -8.09 21.03 21.50
C LEU A 614 -8.49 22.49 21.20
N PRO A 615 -9.76 22.89 21.44
CA PRO A 615 -10.18 24.28 21.26
C PRO A 615 -9.52 25.23 22.28
N ASP A 616 -9.28 26.49 21.87
CA ASP A 616 -8.59 27.48 22.70
C ASP A 616 -9.36 27.82 23.99
N ASP A 617 -10.69 27.81 23.96
CA ASP A 617 -11.54 27.99 25.14
C ASP A 617 -11.31 26.86 26.17
N LEU A 618 -11.34 25.63 25.71
CA LEU A 618 -11.11 24.45 26.54
C LEU A 618 -9.65 24.38 27.03
N ALA A 619 -8.69 24.77 26.19
CA ALA A 619 -7.29 24.87 26.59
C ALA A 619 -7.07 25.88 27.74
N LYS A 620 -7.82 27.00 27.75
CA LYS A 620 -7.80 27.99 28.85
C LYS A 620 -8.42 27.42 30.14
N GLU A 621 -9.55 26.71 30.03
CA GLU A 621 -10.21 26.04 31.16
C GLU A 621 -9.31 25.02 31.84
N LEU A 622 -8.48 24.29 31.06
CA LEU A 622 -7.56 23.25 31.52
C LEU A 622 -6.23 23.80 32.10
N LYS A 623 -5.95 25.11 32.00
CA LYS A 623 -4.74 25.70 32.58
C LYS A 623 -4.88 25.87 34.11
N GLN A 624 -4.76 24.79 34.86
CA GLN A 624 -4.85 24.74 36.30
C GLN A 624 -3.66 23.97 36.89
N LYS A 625 -3.41 24.17 38.21
CA LYS A 625 -2.40 23.39 38.93
C LYS A 625 -2.74 21.91 38.89
N ASN A 626 -1.76 21.06 38.78
CA ASN A 626 -1.87 19.60 38.66
C ASN A 626 -2.51 19.11 37.34
N ILE A 627 -2.55 19.94 36.30
CA ILE A 627 -2.94 19.53 34.96
C ILE A 627 -1.76 19.66 34.00
N ASN A 628 -1.41 18.55 33.36
CA ASN A 628 -0.35 18.49 32.34
C ASN A 628 -1.01 18.33 30.96
N LEU A 629 -1.19 19.47 30.29
CA LEU A 629 -1.78 19.53 28.98
C LEU A 629 -0.71 19.28 27.91
N ARG A 630 -0.82 18.15 27.17
CA ARG A 630 0.19 17.70 26.20
C ARG A 630 -0.19 17.96 24.74
N GLY A 631 -1.48 18.19 24.46
CA GLY A 631 -1.93 18.33 23.08
C GLY A 631 -1.76 17.03 22.27
N PHE A 632 -1.46 17.16 20.99
CA PHE A 632 -1.11 16.00 20.14
C PHE A 632 0.32 15.54 20.47
N VAL A 633 0.50 14.25 20.65
CA VAL A 633 1.79 13.61 20.95
C VAL A 633 2.06 12.49 19.93
N SER A 634 3.32 12.14 19.72
CA SER A 634 3.70 10.99 18.90
C SER A 634 3.30 9.66 19.57
N ASP A 635 3.20 8.59 18.78
CA ASP A 635 2.90 7.25 19.30
C ASP A 635 3.90 6.79 20.37
N THR A 636 5.18 7.12 20.21
CA THR A 636 6.24 6.81 21.19
C THR A 636 6.03 7.57 22.49
N GLU A 637 5.66 8.83 22.42
CA GLU A 637 5.36 9.65 23.60
C GLU A 637 4.07 9.18 24.27
N LEU A 638 3.03 8.88 23.51
CA LEU A 638 1.78 8.32 24.02
C LEU A 638 2.01 6.98 24.74
N ALA A 639 2.82 6.09 24.15
CA ALA A 639 3.20 4.82 24.77
C ALA A 639 3.92 5.05 26.11
N THR A 640 4.80 6.02 26.18
CA THR A 640 5.51 6.40 27.41
C THR A 640 4.54 6.90 28.47
N ILE A 641 3.62 7.80 28.12
CA ILE A 641 2.59 8.34 29.00
C ILE A 641 1.69 7.20 29.53
N LEU A 642 1.16 6.36 28.65
CA LEU A 642 0.29 5.26 29.02
C LEU A 642 1.01 4.19 29.87
N THR A 643 2.30 3.99 29.68
CA THR A 643 3.10 3.05 30.46
C THR A 643 3.42 3.59 31.86
N SER A 644 3.57 4.91 32.01
CA SER A 644 3.90 5.56 33.27
C SER A 644 2.69 5.97 34.13
N ALA A 645 1.53 6.19 33.51
CA ALA A 645 0.30 6.54 34.22
C ALA A 645 -0.22 5.36 35.09
N ARG A 646 -0.95 5.68 36.19
CA ARG A 646 -1.51 4.67 37.08
C ARG A 646 -2.98 4.39 36.81
N VAL A 647 -3.78 5.39 36.46
CA VAL A 647 -5.21 5.27 36.19
C VAL A 647 -5.58 5.94 34.88
N PHE A 648 -6.35 5.25 34.06
CA PHE A 648 -6.99 5.83 32.89
C PHE A 648 -8.42 6.23 33.22
N ILE A 649 -8.86 7.40 32.76
CA ILE A 649 -10.22 7.87 32.94
C ILE A 649 -10.96 8.06 31.62
N ALA A 650 -12.22 7.66 31.57
CA ALA A 650 -13.12 7.88 30.44
C ALA A 650 -14.51 8.31 30.93
N PRO A 651 -14.68 9.56 31.37
CA PRO A 651 -15.95 10.06 31.94
C PRO A 651 -16.90 10.47 30.82
N LEU A 652 -17.30 9.52 29.96
CA LEU A 652 -18.16 9.75 28.82
C LEU A 652 -19.64 9.76 29.23
N ARG A 653 -20.37 10.82 28.92
CA ARG A 653 -21.80 10.91 29.21
C ARG A 653 -22.69 10.52 28.04
N TYR A 654 -22.15 10.55 26.82
CA TYR A 654 -22.81 10.07 25.61
C TYR A 654 -21.79 9.56 24.57
N GLY A 655 -22.31 8.89 23.54
CA GLY A 655 -21.55 8.30 22.45
C GLY A 655 -22.13 6.94 22.06
N ALA A 656 -21.82 6.48 20.87
CA ALA A 656 -22.16 5.14 20.39
C ALA A 656 -20.90 4.31 20.13
N GLY A 657 -21.05 3.03 19.88
CA GLY A 657 -19.99 2.10 19.51
C GLY A 657 -18.95 1.84 20.61
N VAL A 658 -17.91 1.09 20.26
CA VAL A 658 -16.80 0.67 21.12
C VAL A 658 -15.78 1.79 21.32
N LYS A 659 -15.32 1.99 22.54
CA LYS A 659 -14.45 3.12 22.91
C LYS A 659 -12.97 2.75 22.76
N GLY A 660 -12.39 2.93 21.56
CA GLY A 660 -11.01 2.58 21.25
C GLY A 660 -9.96 3.07 22.25
N LYS A 661 -10.16 4.26 22.84
CA LYS A 661 -9.27 4.81 23.87
C LYS A 661 -9.20 3.96 25.14
N ILE A 662 -10.31 3.31 25.53
CA ILE A 662 -10.35 2.40 26.67
C ILE A 662 -9.58 1.13 26.34
N GLY A 663 -9.78 0.56 25.16
CA GLY A 663 -9.00 -0.57 24.68
C GLY A 663 -7.50 -0.24 24.63
N GLN A 664 -7.13 0.94 24.12
CA GLN A 664 -5.75 1.40 24.10
C GLN A 664 -5.15 1.52 25.52
N ALA A 665 -5.88 2.03 26.50
CA ALA A 665 -5.41 2.05 27.89
C ALA A 665 -5.11 0.63 28.40
N VAL A 666 -6.00 -0.32 28.11
CA VAL A 666 -5.82 -1.73 28.49
C VAL A 666 -4.64 -2.36 27.76
N GLU A 667 -4.39 -2.04 26.48
CA GLU A 667 -3.18 -2.51 25.76
C GLU A 667 -1.88 -2.24 26.54
N TYR A 668 -1.81 -1.07 27.19
CA TYR A 668 -0.65 -0.63 27.99
C TYR A 668 -0.76 -1.00 29.47
N GLY A 669 -1.75 -1.82 29.85
CA GLY A 669 -1.92 -2.31 31.20
C GLY A 669 -2.35 -1.24 32.19
N LEU A 670 -3.19 -0.30 31.78
CA LEU A 670 -3.82 0.71 32.61
C LEU A 670 -5.22 0.26 33.04
N PRO A 671 -5.52 0.11 34.34
CA PRO A 671 -6.88 -0.02 34.81
C PRO A 671 -7.69 1.26 34.56
N VAL A 672 -8.97 1.07 34.29
CA VAL A 672 -9.90 2.07 33.79
C VAL A 672 -10.95 2.42 34.79
N VAL A 673 -11.20 3.72 34.98
CA VAL A 673 -12.42 4.26 35.60
C VAL A 673 -13.25 4.93 34.51
N THR A 674 -14.51 4.51 34.36
CA THR A 674 -15.38 4.95 33.28
C THR A 674 -16.85 5.04 33.71
N THR A 675 -17.71 5.50 32.82
CA THR A 675 -19.17 5.42 32.94
C THR A 675 -19.68 4.13 32.28
N ASP A 676 -20.95 3.81 32.43
CA ASP A 676 -21.64 2.73 31.71
C ASP A 676 -21.60 2.96 30.18
N ILE A 677 -21.72 4.22 29.72
CA ILE A 677 -21.54 4.60 28.31
C ILE A 677 -20.11 4.31 27.84
N GLY A 678 -19.12 4.53 28.72
CA GLY A 678 -17.71 4.27 28.35
C GLY A 678 -17.38 2.79 28.28
N SER A 679 -17.95 1.95 29.16
CA SER A 679 -17.74 0.49 29.15
C SER A 679 -18.63 -0.25 28.15
N GLU A 680 -19.62 0.44 27.56
CA GLU A 680 -20.55 -0.16 26.62
C GLU A 680 -19.83 -0.82 25.44
N GLY A 681 -20.11 -2.10 25.21
CA GLY A 681 -19.51 -2.91 24.14
C GLY A 681 -18.05 -3.28 24.37
N MET A 682 -17.42 -2.87 25.49
CA MET A 682 -16.01 -3.14 25.79
C MET A 682 -15.77 -4.49 26.48
N HIS A 683 -16.81 -5.28 26.76
CA HIS A 683 -16.70 -6.53 27.55
C HIS A 683 -15.99 -6.36 28.88
N LEU A 684 -16.00 -5.13 29.43
CA LEU A 684 -15.51 -4.83 30.76
C LEU A 684 -16.68 -4.93 31.77
N LYS A 685 -16.36 -5.35 33.00
CA LYS A 685 -17.37 -5.52 34.10
C LYS A 685 -16.90 -4.75 35.30
N HIS A 686 -17.84 -3.99 35.89
CA HIS A 686 -17.63 -3.28 37.16
C HIS A 686 -17.05 -4.19 38.23
N GLU A 687 -16.09 -3.71 39.03
CA GLU A 687 -15.36 -4.43 40.09
C GLU A 687 -14.60 -5.70 39.64
N VAL A 688 -14.66 -6.05 38.38
CA VAL A 688 -13.94 -7.22 37.81
C VAL A 688 -12.79 -6.80 36.92
N SER A 689 -13.03 -5.95 35.90
CA SER A 689 -12.06 -5.52 34.91
C SER A 689 -12.01 -4.00 34.69
N CYS A 690 -12.97 -3.25 35.27
CA CYS A 690 -12.96 -1.78 35.35
C CYS A 690 -13.71 -1.31 36.61
N LEU A 691 -13.69 0.01 36.86
CA LEU A 691 -14.64 0.64 37.79
C LEU A 691 -15.59 1.54 36.99
N GLU A 692 -16.89 1.32 37.15
CA GLU A 692 -17.95 2.12 36.52
C GLU A 692 -18.58 3.06 37.54
N ALA A 693 -18.80 4.30 37.17
CA ALA A 693 -19.51 5.29 38.00
C ALA A 693 -20.11 6.39 37.08
N ASN A 694 -21.41 6.65 37.26
CA ASN A 694 -22.16 7.63 36.45
C ASN A 694 -22.39 8.96 37.19
N LYS A 695 -22.12 9.00 38.53
CA LYS A 695 -22.19 10.21 39.34
C LYS A 695 -20.80 10.72 39.66
N ALA A 696 -20.64 12.04 39.67
CA ALA A 696 -19.33 12.68 39.85
C ALA A 696 -18.64 12.27 41.18
N GLU A 697 -19.37 12.19 42.27
CA GLU A 697 -18.83 11.77 43.56
C GLU A 697 -18.32 10.33 43.57
N ASP A 698 -19.07 9.40 42.93
CA ASP A 698 -18.72 7.99 42.89
C ASP A 698 -17.57 7.75 41.92
N PHE A 699 -17.51 8.55 40.84
CA PHE A 699 -16.36 8.55 39.91
C PHE A 699 -15.07 8.99 40.63
N ALA A 700 -15.12 10.09 41.40
CA ALA A 700 -14.00 10.54 42.20
C ALA A 700 -13.59 9.51 43.28
N LYS A 701 -14.55 8.84 43.96
CA LYS A 701 -14.27 7.74 44.91
C LYS A 701 -13.59 6.56 44.21
N SER A 702 -14.07 6.18 43.02
CA SER A 702 -13.49 5.09 42.21
C SER A 702 -12.05 5.37 41.83
N ILE A 703 -11.73 6.59 41.37
CA ILE A 703 -10.36 7.00 41.07
C ILE A 703 -9.46 6.89 42.28
N THR A 704 -9.88 7.51 43.41
CA THR A 704 -9.05 7.55 44.62
C THR A 704 -8.83 6.15 45.22
N ARG A 705 -9.84 5.28 45.18
CA ARG A 705 -9.72 3.87 45.58
C ARG A 705 -8.74 3.11 44.69
N LEU A 706 -8.92 3.18 43.39
CA LEU A 706 -8.05 2.48 42.43
C LEU A 706 -6.60 2.96 42.49
N TYR A 707 -6.41 4.26 42.77
CA TYR A 707 -5.07 4.86 42.89
C TYR A 707 -4.32 4.37 44.14
N ALA A 708 -5.06 4.03 45.23
CA ALA A 708 -4.48 3.61 46.53
C ALA A 708 -4.41 2.09 46.70
N ASP A 709 -5.29 1.31 46.09
CA ASP A 709 -5.40 -0.12 46.28
C ASP A 709 -4.66 -0.93 45.24
N LYS A 710 -3.44 -1.37 45.56
CA LYS A 710 -2.56 -2.16 44.68
C LYS A 710 -3.18 -3.52 44.32
N SER A 711 -3.94 -4.15 45.24
CA SER A 711 -4.58 -5.44 44.98
C SER A 711 -5.69 -5.31 43.94
N LEU A 712 -6.58 -4.33 44.15
CA LEU A 712 -7.63 -3.99 43.18
C LEU A 712 -7.05 -3.60 41.82
N TRP A 713 -6.01 -2.76 41.81
CA TRP A 713 -5.33 -2.33 40.58
C TRP A 713 -4.80 -3.51 39.75
N ASN A 714 -4.11 -4.48 40.42
CA ASN A 714 -3.61 -5.67 39.76
C ASN A 714 -4.73 -6.59 39.28
N LYS A 715 -5.80 -6.75 40.05
CA LYS A 715 -6.99 -7.54 39.70
C LYS A 715 -7.63 -7.00 38.42
N LEU A 716 -7.95 -5.70 38.38
CA LEU A 716 -8.62 -5.08 37.23
C LEU A 716 -7.74 -5.13 35.99
N ARG A 717 -6.45 -4.84 36.15
CA ARG A 717 -5.46 -4.92 35.08
C ARG A 717 -5.38 -6.29 34.39
N LYS A 718 -5.31 -7.37 35.22
CA LYS A 718 -5.24 -8.73 34.72
C LYS A 718 -6.51 -9.10 33.94
N ASN A 719 -7.65 -8.89 34.54
CA ASN A 719 -8.94 -9.28 33.97
C ASN A 719 -9.28 -8.46 32.72
N ALA A 720 -8.90 -7.17 32.68
CA ALA A 720 -9.08 -6.35 31.48
C ALA A 720 -8.19 -6.84 30.32
N LYS A 721 -6.93 -7.27 30.60
CA LYS A 721 -6.05 -7.87 29.61
C LYS A 721 -6.66 -9.10 28.97
N GLU A 722 -7.16 -10.03 29.79
CA GLU A 722 -7.81 -11.26 29.34
C GLU A 722 -9.05 -10.93 28.48
N SER A 723 -9.92 -10.05 28.95
CA SER A 723 -11.09 -9.60 28.19
C SER A 723 -10.72 -8.97 26.83
N LEU A 724 -9.68 -8.14 26.79
CA LEU A 724 -9.24 -7.51 25.55
C LEU A 724 -8.71 -8.54 24.54
N ALA A 725 -7.94 -9.52 25.00
CA ALA A 725 -7.40 -10.59 24.15
C ALA A 725 -8.52 -11.47 23.57
N ASP A 726 -9.53 -11.80 24.38
CA ASP A 726 -10.61 -12.71 24.01
C ASP A 726 -11.64 -12.08 23.05
N HIS A 727 -11.80 -10.74 23.06
CA HIS A 727 -12.86 -10.09 22.28
C HIS A 727 -12.35 -9.12 21.20
N PHE A 728 -11.13 -8.59 21.33
CA PHE A 728 -10.64 -7.49 20.49
C PHE A 728 -9.34 -7.81 19.77
N SER A 729 -8.88 -9.07 19.77
CA SER A 729 -7.68 -9.43 19.01
C SER A 729 -7.96 -9.52 17.51
N ILE A 730 -6.89 -9.37 16.70
CA ILE A 730 -6.97 -9.55 15.25
C ILE A 730 -7.46 -10.96 14.88
N SER A 731 -7.15 -11.96 15.69
CA SER A 731 -7.61 -13.35 15.50
C SER A 731 -9.13 -13.46 15.59
N VAL A 732 -9.76 -12.76 16.56
CA VAL A 732 -11.23 -12.72 16.70
C VAL A 732 -11.86 -12.03 15.49
N ALA A 733 -11.34 -10.89 15.09
CA ALA A 733 -11.82 -10.16 13.92
C ALA A 733 -11.71 -11.00 12.63
N THR A 734 -10.57 -11.70 12.46
CA THR A 734 -10.36 -12.58 11.30
C THR A 734 -11.38 -13.73 11.27
N LYS A 735 -11.66 -14.37 12.43
CA LYS A 735 -12.69 -15.42 12.51
C LYS A 735 -14.09 -14.90 12.21
N SER A 736 -14.43 -13.69 12.69
CA SER A 736 -15.72 -13.06 12.38
C SER A 736 -15.86 -12.74 10.90
N LEU A 737 -14.80 -12.21 10.26
CA LEU A 737 -14.75 -11.99 8.81
C LEU A 737 -14.86 -13.31 8.05
N GLU A 738 -14.12 -14.34 8.43
CA GLU A 738 -14.16 -15.65 7.78
C GLU A 738 -15.58 -16.25 7.82
N LYS A 739 -16.26 -16.14 8.97
CA LYS A 739 -17.64 -16.58 9.11
C LYS A 739 -18.56 -15.79 8.18
N LEU A 740 -18.49 -14.45 8.23
CA LEU A 740 -19.30 -13.57 7.37
C LEU A 740 -19.11 -13.86 5.89
N LEU A 741 -17.92 -14.26 5.47
CA LEU A 741 -17.58 -14.53 4.07
C LEU A 741 -18.01 -15.94 3.60
N LYS A 742 -18.27 -16.88 4.53
CA LYS A 742 -18.77 -18.23 4.24
C LYS A 742 -20.30 -18.30 4.17
N ASP A 743 -20.98 -17.54 5.02
CA ASP A 743 -22.44 -17.40 5.06
C ASP A 743 -22.94 -16.52 3.89
#